data_a5cdcb7ced76395215783b435654d106
#
_entry.id   a5cdcb7ced76395215783b435654d106
#
_cell.length_a   1.000
_cell.length_b   1.000
_cell.length_c   1.000
_cell.angle_alpha   90.00
_cell.angle_beta   90.00
_cell.angle_gamma   90.00
#
_symmetry.space_group_name_H-M   'P 1'
#
loop_
_entity.id
_entity.type
_entity.pdbx_description
1 polymer ?
#
loop_
_entity_poly.entity_id
_entity_poly.type
_entity_poly.pdbx_seq_one_letter_code
_entity_poly.pdbx_strand_id
1 'polypeptide(L)'
;MQIGLDIGSTTIKIAVLDDAGTLLFSKYQRHYSQIATRILELHRELMTKFPTLRKARLAISGSAGIGIAESCGIQFVQEVFAEKICTEKLHPGTDAVIELGGEDAKILFLGRHFDARMNDSCAGGTGAFIDQMAALLNVETDQMNELAQEATTSYTIASRCGVFAKSDIQPLLNQGAAKSDLAASIFHAVASQSVTGLAKGRPIEGNVLYLGGPLTFMSCLRDAFDHILNIKGVCPENSLYYVAMGAAFCAEHEVDFAELPAKLEAAIKTHTFEHMPPLFHSEAEYQAFHERHQKDSVTISTPEKATQAFIGIDSGSTTIKIAVMSPAGELLDSFYQSNKGNPVIAVQDYLTNFYQKYPHCQLLAGAVTGYGEDLIRHAFGMDYGIVETMAHFYAAHYLEPNVDFILDIGGQDMKCLKIHNGAIDNIFLNEACSSGCGSFLQTFAEILGYSAEEFAKIGLFADMPVDLGSRCTVFMNSSVKQAQKDGASVANISAGLSISIVKNALYKVIRPSSKAAIGQHIVVQGGTFLNDCVLRAFELEMGLDVVRPNIAGLMGAYGAALYAQRRYQDNPKPSSIIKLEDLATFQHTVKGVTCGLCNNHCHLTINIFASGKRFISGNRCERPITHMAPKDDLNLYRQKLELLKNLPNNDAPTRGTMGIPMGLNMYELLPFWQGLLNHLGFKVVTSPIEDKNIYRLGQSTIPSDTVCYPAKLMHGHIKWLLDQGLDHIFYPCMTYNISEQGTENCYNCPVVAYYPEVLHANMRELTKATFFFAYLGLLHKKILVQKLYEMLHPSYPDITKGELKKAVGAAFTAYYAFEDQVKERGQKIISLARAQHKPIVVLAGRPYHIDPKVNHSIDRLITTMGAALVSEDAVSSHVTPKDLSTDLQVLNQWTYHSRLYAAAKYVTENPDMHMIQLVSFGCGCDAITADECRRILEEHGRIYTQIKIDDIDNLGAAKIRIRSLFSAANLFDLDNN
;
A
#
# COMPACT_ATOMS: atom_id res chain seq x y z
N MET A 1 13.97 -9.41 -47.97
CA MET A 1 13.02 -9.08 -46.84
C MET A 1 13.55 -9.56 -45.49
N GLN A 2 13.37 -8.75 -44.45
CA GLN A 2 13.74 -9.06 -43.06
C GLN A 2 12.47 -9.01 -42.20
N ILE A 3 12.27 -9.98 -41.35
CA ILE A 3 11.09 -10.11 -40.52
C ILE A 3 11.52 -10.21 -39.06
N GLY A 4 10.94 -9.42 -38.20
CA GLY A 4 11.14 -9.48 -36.76
C GLY A 4 9.84 -9.74 -36.04
N LEU A 5 9.88 -10.65 -35.11
CA LEU A 5 8.79 -10.93 -34.17
C LEU A 5 9.25 -10.53 -32.77
N ASP A 6 8.47 -9.68 -32.13
CA ASP A 6 8.57 -9.41 -30.69
C ASP A 6 7.44 -10.11 -29.95
N ILE A 7 7.79 -11.15 -29.19
CA ILE A 7 6.86 -11.95 -28.40
C ILE A 7 7.05 -11.57 -26.93
N GLY A 8 6.36 -10.50 -26.53
CA GLY A 8 6.35 -10.05 -25.17
C GLY A 8 5.45 -10.91 -24.26
N SER A 9 5.33 -10.51 -23.01
CA SER A 9 4.54 -11.23 -21.99
C SER A 9 3.03 -11.26 -22.27
N THR A 10 2.49 -10.22 -22.94
CA THR A 10 1.05 -10.09 -23.21
C THR A 10 0.71 -9.97 -24.69
N THR A 11 1.67 -9.57 -25.52
CA THR A 11 1.43 -9.19 -26.92
C THR A 11 2.47 -9.78 -27.87
N ILE A 12 2.05 -9.97 -29.12
CA ILE A 12 2.93 -10.27 -30.25
C ILE A 12 2.91 -9.08 -31.19
N LYS A 13 4.11 -8.66 -31.60
CA LYS A 13 4.31 -7.64 -32.62
C LYS A 13 5.14 -8.20 -33.73
N ILE A 14 4.80 -7.87 -34.96
CA ILE A 14 5.57 -8.26 -36.13
C ILE A 14 5.93 -7.01 -36.93
N ALA A 15 7.14 -6.98 -37.45
CA ALA A 15 7.61 -5.99 -38.39
C ALA A 15 8.24 -6.69 -39.61
N VAL A 16 7.82 -6.30 -40.81
CA VAL A 16 8.38 -6.77 -42.07
C VAL A 16 9.05 -5.60 -42.76
N LEU A 17 10.34 -5.72 -43.00
CA LEU A 17 11.17 -4.69 -43.62
C LEU A 17 11.63 -5.15 -45.02
N ASP A 18 11.78 -4.20 -45.92
CA ASP A 18 12.52 -4.45 -47.17
C ASP A 18 14.06 -4.47 -46.90
N ASP A 19 14.86 -4.70 -47.92
CA ASP A 19 16.31 -4.73 -47.82
C ASP A 19 16.92 -3.31 -47.60
N ALA A 20 16.13 -2.27 -47.83
CA ALA A 20 16.51 -0.89 -47.51
C ALA A 20 16.15 -0.50 -46.04
N GLY A 21 15.43 -1.34 -45.31
CA GLY A 21 14.98 -1.10 -43.94
C GLY A 21 13.65 -0.36 -43.82
N THR A 22 12.90 -0.24 -44.93
CA THR A 22 11.56 0.39 -44.92
C THR A 22 10.53 -0.57 -44.38
N LEU A 23 9.64 -0.10 -43.53
CA LEU A 23 8.55 -0.91 -42.92
C LEU A 23 7.44 -1.15 -43.97
N LEU A 24 7.30 -2.41 -44.42
CA LEU A 24 6.31 -2.84 -45.38
C LEU A 24 4.99 -3.32 -44.74
N PHE A 25 5.11 -3.89 -43.53
CA PHE A 25 3.98 -4.41 -42.77
C PHE A 25 4.32 -4.45 -41.29
N SER A 26 3.34 -4.10 -40.46
CA SER A 26 3.39 -4.28 -39.04
C SER A 26 2.04 -4.69 -38.48
N LYS A 27 2.04 -5.45 -37.39
CA LYS A 27 0.83 -5.82 -36.67
C LYS A 27 1.12 -5.99 -35.19
N TYR A 28 0.16 -5.57 -34.37
CA TYR A 28 0.15 -5.65 -32.93
C TYR A 28 -1.10 -6.40 -32.48
N GLN A 29 -0.96 -7.44 -31.66
CA GLN A 29 -2.10 -8.19 -31.13
C GLN A 29 -1.80 -8.83 -29.78
N ARG A 30 -2.82 -8.96 -28.91
CA ARG A 30 -2.73 -9.72 -27.64
C ARG A 30 -2.77 -11.22 -27.94
N HIS A 31 -1.95 -12.01 -27.23
CA HIS A 31 -1.90 -13.46 -27.46
C HIS A 31 -2.71 -14.28 -26.43
N TYR A 32 -3.14 -13.70 -25.31
CA TYR A 32 -3.91 -14.39 -24.26
C TYR A 32 -3.32 -15.77 -23.90
N SER A 33 -2.01 -15.86 -23.77
CA SER A 33 -1.24 -17.10 -23.55
C SER A 33 -1.34 -18.16 -24.66
N GLN A 34 -1.98 -17.87 -25.80
CA GLN A 34 -2.09 -18.75 -26.98
C GLN A 34 -1.02 -18.40 -28.02
N ILE A 35 0.23 -18.30 -27.60
CA ILE A 35 1.32 -17.73 -28.41
C ILE A 35 1.45 -18.45 -29.77
N ALA A 36 1.61 -19.77 -29.76
CA ALA A 36 1.80 -20.54 -30.99
C ALA A 36 0.60 -20.42 -31.96
N THR A 37 -0.62 -20.44 -31.45
CA THR A 37 -1.85 -20.23 -32.26
C THR A 37 -1.83 -18.87 -32.95
N ARG A 38 -1.46 -17.82 -32.19
CA ARG A 38 -1.39 -16.45 -32.72
C ARG A 38 -0.26 -16.28 -33.75
N ILE A 39 0.87 -16.95 -33.56
CA ILE A 39 1.95 -16.95 -34.57
C ILE A 39 1.48 -17.63 -35.85
N LEU A 40 0.74 -18.76 -35.76
CA LEU A 40 0.15 -19.43 -36.93
C LEU A 40 -0.87 -18.55 -37.69
N GLU A 41 -1.67 -17.79 -36.96
CA GLU A 41 -2.60 -16.80 -37.57
C GLU A 41 -1.81 -15.70 -38.30
N LEU A 42 -0.79 -15.14 -37.69
CA LEU A 42 0.12 -14.14 -38.29
C LEU A 42 0.82 -14.70 -39.53
N HIS A 43 1.29 -15.93 -39.44
CA HIS A 43 1.91 -16.62 -40.58
C HIS A 43 0.93 -16.71 -41.78
N ARG A 44 -0.34 -17.14 -41.56
CA ARG A 44 -1.37 -17.20 -42.62
C ARG A 44 -1.65 -15.81 -43.24
N GLU A 45 -1.71 -14.79 -42.42
CA GLU A 45 -1.91 -13.42 -42.87
C GLU A 45 -0.74 -12.91 -43.73
N LEU A 46 0.51 -13.19 -43.26
CA LEU A 46 1.70 -12.87 -44.03
C LEU A 46 1.72 -13.55 -45.39
N MET A 47 1.37 -14.85 -45.47
CA MET A 47 1.30 -15.59 -46.72
C MET A 47 0.21 -15.05 -47.63
N THR A 48 -0.87 -14.51 -47.09
CA THR A 48 -1.93 -13.85 -47.87
C THR A 48 -1.46 -12.53 -48.46
N LYS A 49 -0.73 -11.74 -47.65
CA LYS A 49 -0.28 -10.40 -48.04
C LYS A 49 0.96 -10.44 -48.96
N PHE A 50 1.81 -11.44 -48.75
CA PHE A 50 3.03 -11.66 -49.52
C PHE A 50 3.02 -13.08 -50.15
N PRO A 51 2.20 -13.34 -51.20
CA PRO A 51 2.01 -14.70 -51.75
C PRO A 51 3.27 -15.34 -52.36
N THR A 52 4.27 -14.53 -52.66
CA THR A 52 5.57 -14.98 -53.19
C THR A 52 6.60 -15.25 -52.14
N LEU A 53 6.28 -15.00 -50.87
CA LEU A 53 7.20 -15.19 -49.75
C LEU A 53 7.41 -16.69 -49.48
N ARG A 54 8.61 -17.19 -49.80
CA ARG A 54 8.99 -18.57 -49.48
C ARG A 54 10.09 -18.61 -48.45
N LYS A 55 11.07 -17.72 -48.54
CA LYS A 55 12.14 -17.57 -47.58
C LYS A 55 12.34 -16.11 -47.23
N ALA A 56 12.62 -15.82 -45.95
CA ALA A 56 13.02 -14.51 -45.47
C ALA A 56 13.95 -14.65 -44.29
N ARG A 57 14.78 -13.64 -44.04
CA ARG A 57 15.53 -13.55 -42.82
C ARG A 57 14.55 -13.26 -41.66
N LEU A 58 14.53 -14.14 -40.67
CA LEU A 58 13.60 -14.06 -39.55
C LEU A 58 14.37 -14.13 -38.22
N ALA A 59 14.04 -13.20 -37.32
CA ALA A 59 14.50 -13.26 -35.93
C ALA A 59 13.33 -13.05 -34.97
N ILE A 60 13.41 -13.66 -33.80
CA ILE A 60 12.47 -13.55 -32.72
C ILE A 60 13.13 -12.79 -31.57
N SER A 61 12.37 -11.92 -30.92
CA SER A 61 12.73 -11.22 -29.69
C SER A 61 11.59 -11.34 -28.67
N GLY A 62 11.81 -10.77 -27.48
CA GLY A 62 10.81 -10.73 -26.41
C GLY A 62 10.90 -11.91 -25.43
N SER A 63 10.51 -11.65 -24.19
CA SER A 63 10.67 -12.59 -23.07
C SER A 63 9.97 -13.94 -23.24
N ALA A 64 8.83 -13.98 -23.96
CA ALA A 64 8.09 -15.20 -24.25
C ALA A 64 8.51 -15.88 -25.57
N GLY A 65 9.45 -15.29 -26.31
CA GLY A 65 9.91 -15.78 -27.62
C GLY A 65 11.03 -16.81 -27.58
N ILE A 66 11.79 -16.90 -26.48
CA ILE A 66 13.00 -17.73 -26.38
C ILE A 66 12.72 -19.20 -26.69
N GLY A 67 11.74 -19.82 -25.99
CA GLY A 67 11.42 -21.24 -26.17
C GLY A 67 10.92 -21.56 -27.58
N ILE A 68 10.21 -20.64 -28.22
CA ILE A 68 9.74 -20.82 -29.60
C ILE A 68 10.92 -20.69 -30.57
N ALA A 69 11.80 -19.73 -30.36
CA ALA A 69 12.99 -19.55 -31.18
C ALA A 69 13.87 -20.80 -31.17
N GLU A 70 14.15 -21.34 -29.97
CA GLU A 70 14.92 -22.56 -29.79
C GLU A 70 14.27 -23.79 -30.44
N SER A 71 12.97 -24.00 -30.15
CA SER A 71 12.22 -25.15 -30.67
C SER A 71 12.06 -25.15 -32.20
N CYS A 72 11.98 -23.97 -32.79
CA CYS A 72 11.82 -23.82 -34.25
C CYS A 72 13.15 -23.62 -34.98
N GLY A 73 14.28 -23.49 -34.26
CA GLY A 73 15.60 -23.19 -34.84
C GLY A 73 15.67 -21.80 -35.51
N ILE A 74 14.97 -20.82 -34.92
CA ILE A 74 14.96 -19.42 -35.37
C ILE A 74 15.91 -18.62 -34.52
N GLN A 75 16.58 -17.62 -35.13
CA GLN A 75 17.48 -16.72 -34.43
C GLN A 75 16.74 -15.94 -33.37
N PHE A 76 17.26 -15.97 -32.12
CA PHE A 76 16.77 -15.13 -31.04
C PHE A 76 17.64 -13.89 -30.88
N VAL A 77 17.04 -12.72 -30.73
CA VAL A 77 17.71 -11.44 -30.47
C VAL A 77 17.22 -10.91 -29.15
N GLN A 78 18.13 -10.60 -28.26
CA GLN A 78 17.76 -10.03 -26.96
C GLN A 78 17.05 -8.68 -27.16
N GLU A 79 15.96 -8.48 -26.44
CA GLU A 79 15.04 -7.37 -26.58
C GLU A 79 15.73 -5.99 -26.48
N VAL A 80 16.52 -5.81 -25.43
CA VAL A 80 17.28 -4.56 -25.18
C VAL A 80 18.25 -4.27 -26.33
N PHE A 81 18.85 -5.29 -26.90
CA PHE A 81 19.79 -5.15 -28.03
C PHE A 81 19.03 -4.81 -29.32
N ALA A 82 17.90 -5.46 -29.58
CA ALA A 82 17.04 -5.15 -30.72
C ALA A 82 16.56 -3.69 -30.68
N GLU A 83 16.07 -3.25 -29.53
CA GLU A 83 15.62 -1.88 -29.30
C GLU A 83 16.72 -0.85 -29.51
N LYS A 84 17.92 -1.12 -28.97
CA LYS A 84 19.11 -0.28 -29.17
C LYS A 84 19.45 -0.12 -30.66
N ILE A 85 19.53 -1.22 -31.41
CA ILE A 85 19.87 -1.20 -32.84
C ILE A 85 18.84 -0.40 -33.64
N CYS A 86 17.55 -0.61 -33.34
CA CYS A 86 16.49 0.15 -34.00
C CYS A 86 16.59 1.65 -33.70
N THR A 87 16.79 2.01 -32.45
CA THR A 87 16.94 3.41 -32.02
C THR A 87 18.15 4.09 -32.66
N GLU A 88 19.30 3.46 -32.66
CA GLU A 88 20.53 4.01 -33.28
C GLU A 88 20.40 4.22 -34.79
N LYS A 89 19.63 3.32 -35.46
CA LYS A 89 19.40 3.46 -36.90
C LYS A 89 18.37 4.54 -37.26
N LEU A 90 17.28 4.63 -36.51
CA LEU A 90 16.18 5.54 -36.85
C LEU A 90 16.30 6.92 -36.21
N HIS A 91 16.88 6.99 -35.00
CA HIS A 91 17.06 8.23 -34.26
C HIS A 91 18.50 8.36 -33.71
N PRO A 92 19.51 8.53 -34.60
CA PRO A 92 20.87 8.73 -34.14
C PRO A 92 20.96 10.04 -33.31
N GLY A 93 21.61 9.93 -32.16
CA GLY A 93 21.73 11.07 -31.22
C GLY A 93 20.70 11.04 -30.09
N THR A 94 19.95 9.94 -29.90
CA THR A 94 19.15 9.69 -28.71
C THR A 94 20.05 9.42 -27.51
N ASP A 95 19.79 10.12 -26.38
CA ASP A 95 20.55 9.96 -25.15
C ASP A 95 19.94 8.89 -24.24
N ALA A 96 18.60 8.80 -24.19
CA ALA A 96 17.91 7.81 -23.42
C ALA A 96 16.60 7.36 -24.09
N VAL A 97 16.22 6.11 -23.81
CA VAL A 97 14.90 5.55 -24.19
C VAL A 97 14.18 5.13 -22.93
N ILE A 98 12.92 5.52 -22.80
CA ILE A 98 12.00 5.01 -21.79
C ILE A 98 10.96 4.15 -22.51
N GLU A 99 10.97 2.86 -22.23
CA GLU A 99 9.95 1.93 -22.76
C GLU A 99 9.07 1.40 -21.64
N LEU A 100 7.76 1.49 -21.84
CA LEU A 100 6.78 0.80 -21.01
C LEU A 100 6.08 -0.27 -21.83
N GLY A 101 6.35 -1.52 -21.48
CA GLY A 101 5.68 -2.69 -22.04
C GLY A 101 4.40 -3.06 -21.28
N GLY A 102 3.86 -4.25 -21.61
CA GLY A 102 2.71 -4.80 -20.89
C GLY A 102 3.03 -5.14 -19.44
N GLU A 103 4.18 -5.72 -19.17
CA GLU A 103 4.62 -6.11 -17.81
C GLU A 103 6.05 -5.68 -17.50
N ASP A 104 6.78 -5.21 -18.49
CA ASP A 104 8.16 -4.78 -18.39
C ASP A 104 8.25 -3.26 -18.54
N ALA A 105 9.14 -2.66 -17.82
CA ALA A 105 9.52 -1.27 -17.95
C ALA A 105 11.05 -1.19 -18.08
N LYS A 106 11.55 -0.37 -19.00
CA LYS A 106 12.98 -0.26 -19.28
C LYS A 106 13.40 1.20 -19.44
N ILE A 107 14.64 1.48 -19.04
CA ILE A 107 15.34 2.70 -19.41
C ILE A 107 16.69 2.31 -20.03
N LEU A 108 16.89 2.70 -21.28
CA LEU A 108 18.16 2.54 -21.98
C LEU A 108 18.89 3.88 -22.00
N PHE A 109 20.10 3.91 -21.52
CA PHE A 109 21.00 5.06 -21.62
C PHE A 109 21.98 4.80 -22.76
N LEU A 110 21.85 5.54 -23.87
CA LEU A 110 22.57 5.33 -25.12
C LEU A 110 23.83 6.19 -25.27
N GLY A 111 24.17 7.03 -24.28
CA GLY A 111 25.32 7.91 -24.29
C GLY A 111 26.69 7.17 -24.34
N ARG A 112 27.77 7.81 -23.86
CA ARG A 112 29.14 7.27 -23.93
C ARG A 112 29.31 5.85 -23.40
N HIS A 113 28.47 5.44 -22.43
CA HIS A 113 28.44 4.07 -21.89
C HIS A 113 27.00 3.57 -21.94
N PHE A 114 26.76 2.55 -22.74
CA PHE A 114 25.46 1.88 -22.78
C PHE A 114 25.15 1.26 -21.42
N ASP A 115 23.95 1.56 -20.90
CA ASP A 115 23.44 0.99 -19.67
C ASP A 115 21.93 0.73 -19.86
N ALA A 116 21.50 -0.48 -19.56
CA ALA A 116 20.12 -0.89 -19.68
C ALA A 116 19.57 -1.29 -18.32
N ARG A 117 18.48 -0.69 -17.90
CA ARG A 117 17.85 -0.95 -16.63
C ARG A 117 16.41 -1.38 -16.85
N MET A 118 16.06 -2.49 -16.26
CA MET A 118 14.74 -3.11 -16.37
C MET A 118 14.19 -3.39 -14.97
N ASN A 119 12.85 -3.45 -14.86
CA ASN A 119 12.21 -3.95 -13.67
C ASN A 119 12.33 -5.48 -13.62
N ASP A 120 12.89 -6.02 -12.54
CA ASP A 120 13.16 -7.46 -12.44
C ASP A 120 11.90 -8.29 -12.12
N SER A 121 10.95 -7.77 -11.35
CA SER A 121 9.87 -8.59 -10.80
C SER A 121 8.60 -7.83 -10.42
N CYS A 122 8.56 -6.51 -10.59
CA CYS A 122 7.40 -5.71 -10.21
C CYS A 122 6.71 -5.14 -11.46
N ALA A 123 5.43 -5.50 -11.67
CA ALA A 123 4.62 -4.93 -12.75
C ALA A 123 4.18 -3.48 -12.47
N GLY A 124 4.55 -2.89 -11.35
CA GLY A 124 4.32 -1.48 -11.06
C GLY A 124 5.03 -0.60 -12.10
N GLY A 125 4.36 0.41 -12.61
CA GLY A 125 4.90 1.27 -13.66
C GLY A 125 4.77 0.68 -15.08
N THR A 126 3.97 -0.35 -15.30
CA THR A 126 3.78 -1.02 -16.61
C THR A 126 2.34 -0.95 -17.10
N GLY A 127 2.09 -1.41 -18.32
CA GLY A 127 0.74 -1.47 -18.91
C GLY A 127 -0.24 -2.32 -18.10
N ALA A 128 0.22 -3.46 -17.58
CA ALA A 128 -0.62 -4.33 -16.74
C ALA A 128 -1.07 -3.64 -15.44
N PHE A 129 -0.25 -2.76 -14.89
CA PHE A 129 -0.65 -1.93 -13.77
C PHE A 129 -1.76 -0.94 -14.18
N ILE A 130 -1.62 -0.29 -15.33
CA ILE A 130 -2.64 0.63 -15.86
C ILE A 130 -3.95 -0.10 -16.12
N ASP A 131 -3.90 -1.30 -16.73
CA ASP A 131 -5.08 -2.16 -16.97
C ASP A 131 -5.80 -2.49 -15.65
N GLN A 132 -5.04 -2.85 -14.59
CA GLN A 132 -5.61 -3.10 -13.26
C GLN A 132 -6.27 -1.87 -12.65
N MET A 133 -5.68 -0.69 -12.84
CA MET A 133 -6.23 0.56 -12.31
C MET A 133 -7.47 1.00 -13.10
N ALA A 134 -7.51 0.79 -14.41
CA ALA A 134 -8.68 1.02 -15.24
C ALA A 134 -9.85 0.15 -14.78
N ALA A 135 -9.60 -1.15 -14.56
CA ALA A 135 -10.60 -2.06 -13.98
C ALA A 135 -11.09 -1.61 -12.60
N LEU A 136 -10.19 -1.12 -11.74
CA LEU A 136 -10.56 -0.56 -10.43
C LEU A 136 -11.46 0.67 -10.54
N LEU A 137 -11.19 1.55 -11.52
CA LEU A 137 -12.02 2.71 -11.82
C LEU A 137 -13.31 2.34 -12.57
N ASN A 138 -13.46 1.07 -12.95
CA ASN A 138 -14.55 0.56 -13.80
C ASN A 138 -14.68 1.38 -15.10
N VAL A 139 -13.56 1.41 -15.85
CA VAL A 139 -13.44 2.01 -17.18
C VAL A 139 -12.54 1.13 -18.05
N GLU A 140 -12.65 1.27 -19.36
CA GLU A 140 -11.72 0.61 -20.29
C GLU A 140 -10.36 1.33 -20.27
N THR A 141 -9.27 0.60 -20.55
CA THR A 141 -7.91 1.15 -20.50
C THR A 141 -7.69 2.31 -21.47
N ASP A 142 -8.34 2.31 -22.64
CA ASP A 142 -8.27 3.38 -23.63
C ASP A 142 -8.95 4.67 -23.16
N GLN A 143 -9.98 4.57 -22.31
CA GLN A 143 -10.66 5.72 -21.72
C GLN A 143 -9.84 6.43 -20.63
N MET A 144 -8.82 5.78 -20.09
CA MET A 144 -7.98 6.35 -19.01
C MET A 144 -7.30 7.66 -19.43
N ASN A 145 -6.87 7.76 -20.70
CA ASN A 145 -6.21 8.97 -21.20
C ASN A 145 -7.19 10.14 -21.36
N GLU A 146 -8.39 9.88 -21.84
CA GLU A 146 -9.45 10.90 -21.97
C GLU A 146 -9.87 11.43 -20.60
N LEU A 147 -10.09 10.54 -19.65
CA LEU A 147 -10.39 10.91 -18.27
C LEU A 147 -9.28 11.77 -17.64
N ALA A 148 -8.03 11.41 -17.82
CA ALA A 148 -6.91 12.16 -17.25
C ALA A 148 -6.80 13.59 -17.82
N GLN A 149 -7.26 13.85 -19.05
CA GLN A 149 -7.31 15.18 -19.64
C GLN A 149 -8.31 16.11 -18.93
N GLU A 150 -9.36 15.54 -18.34
CA GLU A 150 -10.40 16.30 -17.62
C GLU A 150 -10.05 16.54 -16.14
N ALA A 151 -8.89 16.10 -15.69
CA ALA A 151 -8.49 16.20 -14.29
C ALA A 151 -8.33 17.66 -13.84
N THR A 152 -8.84 17.96 -12.65
CA THR A 152 -8.75 19.28 -12.01
C THR A 152 -7.81 19.30 -10.83
N THR A 153 -7.54 18.13 -10.23
CA THR A 153 -6.62 17.96 -9.10
C THR A 153 -5.88 16.64 -9.20
N SER A 154 -4.85 16.46 -8.41
CA SER A 154 -4.10 15.20 -8.33
C SER A 154 -3.95 14.75 -6.89
N TYR A 155 -4.12 13.46 -6.66
CA TYR A 155 -3.90 12.80 -5.37
C TYR A 155 -2.51 12.17 -5.32
N THR A 156 -1.93 12.09 -4.13
CA THR A 156 -0.70 11.31 -3.94
C THR A 156 -1.08 9.83 -3.86
N ILE A 157 -0.60 9.06 -4.83
CA ILE A 157 -0.78 7.60 -4.89
C ILE A 157 0.61 6.99 -4.74
N ALA A 158 0.70 5.89 -3.99
CA ALA A 158 1.97 5.19 -3.80
C ALA A 158 2.59 4.77 -5.13
N SER A 159 3.81 5.20 -5.34
CA SER A 159 4.60 4.86 -6.53
C SER A 159 5.48 3.62 -6.30
N ARG A 160 4.94 2.56 -5.66
CA ARG A 160 5.71 1.35 -5.36
C ARG A 160 5.25 0.14 -6.13
N CYS A 161 4.17 -0.50 -5.73
CA CYS A 161 3.61 -1.61 -6.48
C CYS A 161 2.11 -1.44 -6.64
N GLY A 162 1.54 -2.10 -7.66
CA GLY A 162 0.12 -1.99 -7.99
C GLY A 162 -0.82 -2.32 -6.83
N VAL A 163 -0.38 -3.15 -5.89
CA VAL A 163 -1.15 -3.50 -4.70
C VAL A 163 -1.31 -2.30 -3.76
N PHE A 164 -0.23 -1.56 -3.51
CA PHE A 164 -0.29 -0.36 -2.67
C PHE A 164 -1.07 0.76 -3.33
N ALA A 165 -0.84 1.00 -4.62
CA ALA A 165 -1.61 2.00 -5.37
C ALA A 165 -3.12 1.73 -5.32
N LYS A 166 -3.52 0.45 -5.42
CA LYS A 166 -4.91 0.03 -5.28
C LYS A 166 -5.48 0.35 -3.90
N SER A 167 -4.70 0.11 -2.84
CA SER A 167 -5.08 0.43 -1.46
C SER A 167 -5.27 1.93 -1.22
N ASP A 168 -4.62 2.78 -2.00
CA ASP A 168 -4.77 4.24 -1.93
C ASP A 168 -5.97 4.74 -2.72
N ILE A 169 -6.15 4.21 -3.94
CA ILE A 169 -7.20 4.65 -4.86
C ILE A 169 -8.58 4.28 -4.35
N GLN A 170 -8.73 3.09 -3.80
CA GLN A 170 -10.03 2.58 -3.41
C GLN A 170 -10.73 3.42 -2.33
N PRO A 171 -10.08 3.82 -1.24
CA PRO A 171 -10.67 4.74 -0.28
C PRO A 171 -11.02 6.12 -0.87
N LEU A 172 -10.22 6.63 -1.81
CA LEU A 172 -10.51 7.88 -2.49
C LEU A 172 -11.79 7.78 -3.32
N LEU A 173 -11.96 6.67 -4.06
CA LEU A 173 -13.21 6.35 -4.77
C LEU A 173 -14.40 6.32 -3.81
N ASN A 174 -14.27 5.60 -2.69
CA ASN A 174 -15.33 5.47 -1.70
C ASN A 174 -15.68 6.79 -1.01
N GLN A 175 -14.75 7.75 -0.99
CA GLN A 175 -14.96 9.10 -0.50
C GLN A 175 -15.52 10.03 -1.58
N GLY A 176 -15.71 9.55 -2.80
CA GLY A 176 -16.30 10.29 -3.91
C GLY A 176 -15.30 11.11 -4.74
N ALA A 177 -14.02 10.74 -4.75
CA ALA A 177 -13.03 11.38 -5.64
C ALA A 177 -13.41 11.18 -7.11
N ALA A 178 -13.21 12.19 -7.93
CA ALA A 178 -13.51 12.12 -9.35
C ALA A 178 -12.58 11.11 -10.06
N LYS A 179 -13.12 10.29 -10.95
CA LYS A 179 -12.33 9.31 -11.72
C LYS A 179 -11.27 9.96 -12.60
N SER A 180 -11.56 11.14 -13.14
CA SER A 180 -10.63 11.96 -13.91
C SER A 180 -9.37 12.31 -13.11
N ASP A 181 -9.55 12.82 -11.88
CA ASP A 181 -8.46 13.18 -10.99
C ASP A 181 -7.63 11.94 -10.59
N LEU A 182 -8.30 10.80 -10.39
CA LEU A 182 -7.62 9.54 -10.07
C LEU A 182 -6.84 8.99 -11.27
N ALA A 183 -7.37 9.10 -12.50
CA ALA A 183 -6.66 8.68 -13.72
C ALA A 183 -5.35 9.46 -13.92
N ALA A 184 -5.39 10.79 -13.77
CA ALA A 184 -4.19 11.62 -13.82
C ALA A 184 -3.20 11.28 -12.70
N SER A 185 -3.70 11.01 -11.49
CA SER A 185 -2.88 10.61 -10.33
C SER A 185 -2.19 9.28 -10.54
N ILE A 186 -2.88 8.31 -11.18
CA ILE A 186 -2.32 7.01 -11.56
C ILE A 186 -1.18 7.19 -12.56
N PHE A 187 -1.35 8.01 -13.60
CA PHE A 187 -0.28 8.26 -14.58
C PHE A 187 0.93 8.91 -13.93
N HIS A 188 0.72 9.85 -13.01
CA HIS A 188 1.83 10.43 -12.25
C HIS A 188 2.54 9.39 -11.37
N ALA A 189 1.80 8.48 -10.73
CA ALA A 189 2.39 7.41 -9.93
C ALA A 189 3.19 6.42 -10.79
N VAL A 190 2.69 6.04 -11.98
CA VAL A 190 3.39 5.19 -12.96
C VAL A 190 4.72 5.83 -13.38
N ALA A 191 4.68 7.09 -13.79
CA ALA A 191 5.87 7.81 -14.22
C ALA A 191 6.89 7.95 -13.07
N SER A 192 6.43 8.34 -11.88
CA SER A 192 7.27 8.45 -10.69
C SER A 192 7.93 7.12 -10.32
N GLN A 193 7.19 6.04 -10.35
CA GLN A 193 7.71 4.70 -10.05
C GLN A 193 8.74 4.25 -11.06
N SER A 194 8.47 4.44 -12.36
CA SER A 194 9.41 4.06 -13.41
C SER A 194 10.72 4.84 -13.30
N VAL A 195 10.65 6.15 -13.04
CA VAL A 195 11.85 6.98 -12.86
C VAL A 195 12.60 6.55 -11.60
N THR A 196 11.95 6.47 -10.45
CA THR A 196 12.62 6.16 -9.17
C THR A 196 13.17 4.74 -9.14
N GLY A 197 12.40 3.76 -9.64
CA GLY A 197 12.78 2.35 -9.61
C GLY A 197 13.88 1.99 -10.60
N LEU A 198 13.91 2.63 -11.78
CA LEU A 198 14.84 2.28 -12.85
C LEU A 198 16.02 3.23 -12.96
N ALA A 199 15.82 4.54 -12.87
CA ALA A 199 16.93 5.48 -12.97
C ALA A 199 17.89 5.40 -11.78
N LYS A 200 17.37 5.06 -10.58
CA LYS A 200 18.20 4.86 -9.36
C LYS A 200 19.20 5.99 -9.16
N GLY A 201 18.74 7.23 -9.25
CA GLY A 201 19.57 8.44 -9.10
C GLY A 201 20.39 8.84 -10.32
N ARG A 202 20.42 8.06 -11.40
CA ARG A 202 21.05 8.49 -12.66
C ARG A 202 20.15 9.49 -13.38
N PRO A 203 20.63 10.69 -13.74
CA PRO A 203 19.81 11.66 -14.43
C PRO A 203 19.43 11.17 -15.84
N ILE A 204 18.19 11.44 -16.23
CA ILE A 204 17.66 11.21 -17.58
C ILE A 204 17.59 12.59 -18.23
N GLU A 205 18.47 12.85 -19.15
CA GLU A 205 18.68 14.17 -19.77
C GLU A 205 18.89 14.04 -21.28
N GLY A 206 18.78 15.13 -22.01
CA GLY A 206 19.03 15.19 -23.46
C GLY A 206 17.84 14.75 -24.30
N ASN A 207 18.11 14.07 -25.41
CA ASN A 207 17.08 13.59 -26.34
C ASN A 207 16.53 12.27 -25.83
N VAL A 208 15.29 12.29 -25.31
CA VAL A 208 14.62 11.12 -24.73
C VAL A 208 13.52 10.64 -25.67
N LEU A 209 13.51 9.34 -25.98
CA LEU A 209 12.43 8.69 -26.71
C LEU A 209 11.50 7.92 -25.78
N TYR A 210 10.21 7.99 -26.10
CA TYR A 210 9.14 7.22 -25.46
C TYR A 210 8.68 6.08 -26.35
N LEU A 211 8.82 4.84 -25.90
CA LEU A 211 8.48 3.63 -26.64
C LEU A 211 7.51 2.75 -25.83
N GLY A 212 6.95 1.76 -26.49
CA GLY A 212 6.02 0.80 -25.91
C GLY A 212 4.54 1.24 -25.91
N GLY A 213 3.65 0.30 -25.66
CA GLY A 213 2.21 0.51 -25.78
C GLY A 213 1.66 1.66 -24.95
N PRO A 214 1.85 1.64 -23.60
CA PRO A 214 1.34 2.70 -22.74
C PRO A 214 1.79 4.10 -23.16
N LEU A 215 3.06 4.27 -23.45
CA LEU A 215 3.60 5.59 -23.86
C LEU A 215 3.18 5.99 -25.27
N THR A 216 2.88 5.03 -26.14
CA THR A 216 2.36 5.32 -27.49
C THR A 216 0.92 5.83 -27.45
N PHE A 217 0.05 5.17 -26.66
CA PHE A 217 -1.39 5.47 -26.68
C PHE A 217 -1.81 6.55 -25.67
N MET A 218 -1.04 6.79 -24.60
CA MET A 218 -1.43 7.66 -23.50
C MET A 218 -0.58 8.94 -23.44
N SER A 219 -1.11 10.03 -24.00
CA SER A 219 -0.41 11.33 -24.02
C SER A 219 -0.22 11.90 -22.62
N CYS A 220 -1.24 11.80 -21.74
CA CYS A 220 -1.14 12.30 -20.36
C CYS A 220 -0.08 11.55 -19.53
N LEU A 221 0.21 10.29 -19.87
CA LEU A 221 1.31 9.55 -19.24
C LEU A 221 2.67 10.12 -19.67
N ARG A 222 2.85 10.47 -20.95
CA ARG A 222 4.05 11.17 -21.43
C ARG A 222 4.23 12.54 -20.76
N ASP A 223 3.13 13.29 -20.63
CA ASP A 223 3.14 14.58 -19.93
C ASP A 223 3.55 14.44 -18.46
N ALA A 224 3.14 13.33 -17.80
CA ALA A 224 3.59 13.03 -16.44
C ALA A 224 5.10 12.76 -16.36
N PHE A 225 5.68 12.03 -17.33
CA PHE A 225 7.14 11.86 -17.43
C PHE A 225 7.85 13.18 -17.69
N ASP A 226 7.38 13.97 -18.66
CA ASP A 226 7.93 15.28 -18.99
C ASP A 226 7.96 16.20 -17.76
N HIS A 227 6.89 16.20 -16.99
CA HIS A 227 6.77 16.99 -15.77
C HIS A 227 7.76 16.54 -14.68
N ILE A 228 7.87 15.21 -14.44
CA ILE A 228 8.75 14.67 -13.39
C ILE A 228 10.22 14.87 -13.74
N LEU A 229 10.58 14.67 -15.02
CA LEU A 229 11.96 14.76 -15.51
C LEU A 229 12.36 16.17 -15.89
N ASN A 230 11.40 17.10 -16.00
CA ASN A 230 11.60 18.45 -16.53
C ASN A 230 12.26 18.44 -17.92
N ILE A 231 11.77 17.60 -18.82
CA ILE A 231 12.20 17.46 -20.21
C ILE A 231 11.00 17.54 -21.14
N LYS A 232 11.25 17.41 -22.45
CA LYS A 232 10.22 17.14 -23.44
C LYS A 232 10.65 15.97 -24.31
N GLY A 233 10.16 14.78 -23.98
CA GLY A 233 10.46 13.57 -24.70
C GLY A 233 9.67 13.44 -26.01
N VAL A 234 10.14 12.58 -26.90
CA VAL A 234 9.55 12.34 -28.22
C VAL A 234 9.03 10.92 -28.32
N CYS A 235 7.76 10.75 -28.71
CA CYS A 235 7.19 9.45 -29.09
C CYS A 235 7.25 9.36 -30.62
N PRO A 236 8.15 8.54 -31.20
CA PRO A 236 8.31 8.48 -32.65
C PRO A 236 7.17 7.69 -33.31
N GLU A 237 6.98 7.89 -34.59
CA GLU A 237 6.13 7.04 -35.41
C GLU A 237 6.63 5.59 -35.33
N ASN A 238 5.73 4.62 -35.28
CA ASN A 238 6.06 3.21 -35.10
C ASN A 238 6.71 2.82 -33.75
N SER A 239 6.60 3.67 -32.72
CA SER A 239 7.10 3.43 -31.36
C SER A 239 6.73 2.06 -30.75
N LEU A 240 5.63 1.47 -31.19
CA LEU A 240 5.18 0.12 -30.80
C LEU A 240 6.05 -1.01 -31.32
N TYR A 241 6.75 -0.79 -32.43
CA TYR A 241 7.40 -1.85 -33.21
C TYR A 241 8.93 -1.84 -33.13
N TYR A 242 9.53 -0.99 -32.30
CA TYR A 242 11.00 -0.81 -32.27
C TYR A 242 11.73 -2.10 -31.98
N VAL A 243 11.24 -2.90 -31.03
CA VAL A 243 11.85 -4.22 -30.73
C VAL A 243 11.70 -5.17 -31.92
N ALA A 244 10.52 -5.25 -32.53
CA ALA A 244 10.30 -6.11 -33.70
C ALA A 244 11.12 -5.64 -34.91
N MET A 245 11.20 -4.34 -35.16
CA MET A 245 12.04 -3.77 -36.23
C MET A 245 13.53 -4.02 -35.94
N GLY A 246 13.95 -3.88 -34.69
CA GLY A 246 15.32 -4.17 -34.27
C GLY A 246 15.68 -5.64 -34.47
N ALA A 247 14.78 -6.55 -34.12
CA ALA A 247 14.93 -7.98 -34.41
C ALA A 247 15.06 -8.24 -35.92
N ALA A 248 14.22 -7.57 -36.75
CA ALA A 248 14.31 -7.66 -38.20
C ALA A 248 15.67 -7.13 -38.72
N PHE A 249 16.17 -6.03 -38.20
CA PHE A 249 17.49 -5.51 -38.55
C PHE A 249 18.64 -6.45 -38.18
N CYS A 250 18.49 -7.25 -37.14
CA CYS A 250 19.48 -8.23 -36.69
C CYS A 250 19.29 -9.61 -37.32
N ALA A 251 18.23 -9.84 -38.13
CA ALA A 251 17.96 -11.14 -38.72
C ALA A 251 19.00 -11.51 -39.78
N GLU A 252 19.78 -12.55 -39.49
CA GLU A 252 20.88 -13.04 -40.37
C GLU A 252 20.47 -14.32 -41.13
N HIS A 253 19.66 -15.19 -40.50
CA HIS A 253 19.31 -16.50 -41.02
C HIS A 253 17.99 -16.54 -41.79
N GLU A 254 18.04 -17.17 -42.95
CA GLU A 254 16.81 -17.44 -43.76
C GLU A 254 16.02 -18.60 -43.14
N VAL A 255 14.73 -18.41 -43.04
CA VAL A 255 13.73 -19.41 -42.59
C VAL A 255 12.79 -19.72 -43.75
N ASP A 256 12.50 -21.04 -43.96
CA ASP A 256 11.49 -21.46 -44.90
C ASP A 256 10.08 -21.39 -44.27
N PHE A 257 9.26 -20.52 -44.80
CA PHE A 257 7.90 -20.27 -44.28
C PHE A 257 6.91 -21.40 -44.52
N ALA A 258 7.22 -22.36 -45.41
CA ALA A 258 6.39 -23.55 -45.61
C ALA A 258 6.56 -24.58 -44.47
N GLU A 259 7.73 -24.64 -43.85
CA GLU A 259 8.04 -25.55 -42.73
C GLU A 259 7.65 -25.02 -41.36
N LEU A 260 7.50 -23.71 -41.23
CA LEU A 260 7.30 -23.03 -39.96
C LEU A 260 6.07 -23.52 -39.16
N PRO A 261 4.88 -23.75 -39.80
CA PRO A 261 3.72 -24.25 -39.06
C PRO A 261 3.95 -25.61 -38.41
N ALA A 262 4.58 -26.56 -39.11
CA ALA A 262 4.84 -27.88 -38.58
C ALA A 262 5.80 -27.87 -37.39
N LYS A 263 6.80 -26.98 -37.42
CA LYS A 263 7.74 -26.79 -36.29
C LYS A 263 7.05 -26.18 -35.06
N LEU A 264 6.17 -25.22 -35.26
CA LEU A 264 5.37 -24.61 -34.19
C LEU A 264 4.40 -25.61 -33.53
N GLU A 265 3.74 -26.46 -34.29
CA GLU A 265 2.84 -27.51 -33.80
C GLU A 265 3.58 -28.60 -32.98
N ALA A 266 4.82 -28.91 -33.35
CA ALA A 266 5.67 -29.86 -32.63
C ALA A 266 6.17 -29.30 -31.29
N ALA A 267 6.40 -27.99 -31.20
CA ALA A 267 6.89 -27.32 -30.02
C ALA A 267 5.91 -27.33 -28.81
N ILE A 268 4.63 -27.56 -29.06
CA ILE A 268 3.54 -27.49 -28.06
C ILE A 268 3.51 -28.74 -27.12
N LYS A 269 4.22 -29.84 -27.40
CA LYS A 269 3.88 -31.18 -26.84
C LYS A 269 4.66 -31.68 -25.62
N THR A 270 5.59 -30.98 -24.99
CA THR A 270 6.45 -31.59 -23.95
C THR A 270 6.80 -30.67 -22.76
N HIS A 271 5.99 -30.71 -21.67
CA HIS A 271 6.46 -30.13 -20.39
C HIS A 271 5.80 -30.76 -19.17
N THR A 272 6.56 -30.81 -18.02
CA THR A 272 6.10 -31.24 -16.69
C THR A 272 6.24 -30.09 -15.69
N PHE A 273 5.28 -29.93 -14.77
CA PHE A 273 5.28 -28.94 -13.71
C PHE A 273 5.11 -29.57 -12.32
N GLU A 274 5.53 -28.87 -11.26
CA GLU A 274 5.31 -29.30 -9.89
C GLU A 274 3.82 -29.15 -9.52
N HIS A 275 3.23 -30.17 -8.90
CA HIS A 275 1.82 -30.20 -8.60
C HIS A 275 1.51 -30.69 -7.17
N MET A 276 0.33 -30.37 -6.69
CA MET A 276 -0.25 -30.76 -5.42
C MET A 276 -1.35 -31.81 -5.62
N PRO A 277 -1.78 -32.51 -4.55
CA PRO A 277 -2.94 -33.38 -4.60
C PRO A 277 -4.21 -32.65 -5.03
N PRO A 278 -5.16 -33.34 -5.69
CA PRO A 278 -6.47 -32.81 -6.03
C PRO A 278 -7.25 -32.33 -4.79
N LEU A 279 -8.08 -31.30 -4.97
CA LEU A 279 -8.97 -30.81 -3.91
C LEU A 279 -10.11 -31.80 -3.60
N PHE A 280 -10.66 -32.39 -4.65
CA PHE A 280 -11.68 -33.46 -4.57
C PHE A 280 -11.32 -34.57 -5.54
N HIS A 281 -11.46 -35.81 -5.04
CA HIS A 281 -11.18 -37.02 -5.84
C HIS A 281 -12.42 -37.53 -6.56
N SER A 282 -13.62 -37.11 -6.15
CA SER A 282 -14.88 -37.57 -6.78
C SER A 282 -16.02 -36.56 -6.55
N GLU A 283 -17.02 -36.65 -7.41
CA GLU A 283 -18.27 -35.89 -7.25
C GLU A 283 -18.98 -36.22 -5.92
N ALA A 284 -18.93 -37.46 -5.48
CA ALA A 284 -19.53 -37.88 -4.20
C ALA A 284 -18.87 -37.20 -2.99
N GLU A 285 -17.53 -37.04 -3.04
CA GLU A 285 -16.81 -36.30 -1.98
C GLU A 285 -17.22 -34.84 -1.96
N TYR A 286 -17.33 -34.19 -3.13
CA TYR A 286 -17.78 -32.81 -3.23
C TYR A 286 -19.21 -32.63 -2.73
N GLN A 287 -20.14 -33.51 -3.08
CA GLN A 287 -21.53 -33.44 -2.62
C GLN A 287 -21.61 -33.58 -1.09
N ALA A 288 -20.89 -34.50 -0.49
CA ALA A 288 -20.85 -34.65 0.97
C ALA A 288 -20.28 -33.39 1.67
N PHE A 289 -19.24 -32.79 1.09
CA PHE A 289 -18.69 -31.51 1.53
C PHE A 289 -19.74 -30.39 1.44
N HIS A 290 -20.42 -30.27 0.32
CA HIS A 290 -21.43 -29.24 0.07
C HIS A 290 -22.62 -29.38 1.03
N GLU A 291 -23.14 -30.59 1.21
CA GLU A 291 -24.25 -30.88 2.15
C GLU A 291 -23.88 -30.57 3.62
N ARG A 292 -22.62 -30.77 4.00
CA ARG A 292 -22.17 -30.45 5.36
C ARG A 292 -22.25 -28.93 5.60
N HIS A 293 -21.76 -28.11 4.64
CA HIS A 293 -21.78 -26.67 4.77
C HIS A 293 -23.17 -26.01 4.60
N GLN A 294 -24.17 -26.74 4.09
CA GLN A 294 -25.54 -26.25 4.04
C GLN A 294 -26.23 -26.24 5.42
N LYS A 295 -25.71 -26.96 6.43
CA LYS A 295 -26.31 -27.04 7.76
C LYS A 295 -26.14 -25.75 8.56
N ASP A 296 -25.10 -24.99 8.33
CA ASP A 296 -24.75 -23.77 9.05
C ASP A 296 -25.37 -22.53 8.36
N SER A 297 -26.70 -22.49 8.32
CA SER A 297 -27.44 -21.51 7.54
C SER A 297 -28.30 -20.58 8.38
N VAL A 298 -28.27 -19.29 8.04
CA VAL A 298 -29.29 -18.33 8.45
C VAL A 298 -30.58 -18.66 7.73
N THR A 299 -31.70 -18.65 8.46
CA THR A 299 -33.03 -18.84 7.88
C THR A 299 -33.34 -17.67 6.95
N ILE A 300 -33.70 -18.00 5.70
CA ILE A 300 -34.11 -17.02 4.69
C ILE A 300 -35.64 -17.02 4.66
N SER A 301 -36.24 -15.86 4.88
CA SER A 301 -37.68 -15.63 4.83
C SER A 301 -37.99 -14.59 3.75
N THR A 302 -39.26 -14.27 3.57
CA THR A 302 -39.70 -13.30 2.56
C THR A 302 -40.24 -12.04 3.20
N PRO A 303 -39.88 -10.83 2.69
CA PRO A 303 -40.33 -9.55 3.21
C PRO A 303 -41.86 -9.37 3.13
N GLU A 304 -42.59 -10.11 2.27
CA GLU A 304 -44.03 -10.00 2.08
C GLU A 304 -44.81 -10.30 3.37
N LYS A 305 -44.22 -11.07 4.30
CA LYS A 305 -44.83 -11.39 5.60
C LYS A 305 -44.33 -10.53 6.74
N ALA A 306 -43.29 -9.76 6.55
CA ALA A 306 -42.65 -8.97 7.58
C ALA A 306 -43.23 -7.55 7.62
N THR A 307 -43.68 -7.09 8.81
CA THR A 307 -44.13 -5.71 9.02
C THR A 307 -43.02 -4.79 9.55
N GLN A 308 -41.97 -5.37 10.11
CA GLN A 308 -40.87 -4.67 10.76
C GLN A 308 -39.54 -5.36 10.40
N ALA A 309 -38.51 -4.57 10.19
CA ALA A 309 -37.19 -5.06 9.87
C ALA A 309 -36.07 -4.14 10.38
N PHE A 310 -34.86 -4.68 10.41
CA PHE A 310 -33.59 -3.98 10.62
C PHE A 310 -32.76 -4.06 9.36
N ILE A 311 -32.04 -3.00 9.03
CA ILE A 311 -31.16 -2.97 7.86
C ILE A 311 -29.71 -2.78 8.29
N GLY A 312 -28.84 -3.59 7.71
CA GLY A 312 -27.39 -3.42 7.82
C GLY A 312 -26.76 -3.24 6.45
N ILE A 313 -25.81 -2.30 6.36
CA ILE A 313 -25.09 -1.99 5.13
C ILE A 313 -23.60 -2.15 5.38
N ASP A 314 -22.94 -2.99 4.59
CA ASP A 314 -21.49 -3.09 4.54
C ASP A 314 -21.03 -2.37 3.24
N SER A 315 -20.54 -1.14 3.41
CA SER A 315 -19.97 -0.34 2.33
C SER A 315 -18.47 -0.62 2.22
N GLY A 316 -18.15 -1.74 1.61
CA GLY A 316 -16.78 -2.16 1.39
C GLY A 316 -16.04 -1.33 0.34
N SER A 317 -14.76 -1.65 0.16
CA SER A 317 -13.88 -0.95 -0.80
C SER A 317 -14.33 -1.11 -2.26
N THR A 318 -14.78 -2.29 -2.64
CA THR A 318 -15.20 -2.63 -4.03
C THR A 318 -16.65 -3.01 -4.17
N THR A 319 -17.31 -3.40 -3.07
CA THR A 319 -18.66 -3.95 -3.09
C THR A 319 -19.55 -3.27 -2.05
N ILE A 320 -20.83 -3.17 -2.36
CA ILE A 320 -21.90 -2.87 -1.42
C ILE A 320 -22.63 -4.16 -1.10
N LYS A 321 -22.84 -4.40 0.17
CA LYS A 321 -23.63 -5.50 0.69
C LYS A 321 -24.68 -4.96 1.62
N ILE A 322 -25.92 -5.42 1.47
CA ILE A 322 -27.03 -5.01 2.32
C ILE A 322 -27.76 -6.27 2.79
N ALA A 323 -28.10 -6.29 4.06
CA ALA A 323 -28.92 -7.33 4.67
C ALA A 323 -30.11 -6.68 5.38
N VAL A 324 -31.31 -7.12 5.05
CA VAL A 324 -32.53 -6.75 5.75
C VAL A 324 -32.99 -7.96 6.56
N MET A 325 -33.17 -7.78 7.86
CA MET A 325 -33.38 -8.84 8.83
C MET A 325 -34.65 -8.61 9.61
N SER A 326 -35.42 -9.69 9.86
CA SER A 326 -36.59 -9.67 10.74
C SER A 326 -36.17 -9.49 12.22
N PRO A 327 -37.07 -9.09 13.12
CA PRO A 327 -36.80 -9.09 14.55
C PRO A 327 -36.48 -10.49 15.15
N ALA A 328 -36.76 -11.56 14.42
CA ALA A 328 -36.39 -12.93 14.80
C ALA A 328 -35.01 -13.36 14.30
N GLY A 329 -34.30 -12.52 13.56
CA GLY A 329 -32.98 -12.81 13.00
C GLY A 329 -33.02 -13.49 11.63
N GLU A 330 -34.20 -13.63 10.99
CA GLU A 330 -34.30 -14.20 9.64
C GLU A 330 -33.87 -13.18 8.59
N LEU A 331 -33.10 -13.59 7.58
CA LEU A 331 -32.75 -12.76 6.43
C LEU A 331 -33.98 -12.62 5.51
N LEU A 332 -34.50 -11.40 5.37
CA LEU A 332 -35.66 -11.08 4.57
C LEU A 332 -35.32 -10.70 3.14
N ASP A 333 -34.30 -9.89 2.97
CA ASP A 333 -33.80 -9.45 1.67
C ASP A 333 -32.30 -9.17 1.74
N SER A 334 -31.61 -9.27 0.60
CA SER A 334 -30.17 -9.05 0.54
C SER A 334 -29.74 -8.49 -0.80
N PHE A 335 -28.62 -7.77 -0.76
CA PHE A 335 -28.01 -7.20 -1.93
C PHE A 335 -26.50 -7.36 -1.85
N TYR A 336 -25.89 -7.79 -2.95
CA TYR A 336 -24.44 -7.94 -3.07
C TYR A 336 -24.02 -7.58 -4.48
N GLN A 337 -23.41 -6.42 -4.67
CA GLN A 337 -22.94 -5.96 -5.98
C GLN A 337 -21.66 -5.11 -5.87
N SER A 338 -20.96 -4.96 -7.00
CA SER A 338 -19.89 -3.98 -7.11
C SER A 338 -20.42 -2.56 -6.89
N ASN A 339 -19.71 -1.75 -6.10
CA ASN A 339 -20.07 -0.35 -5.88
C ASN A 339 -19.72 0.55 -7.08
N LYS A 340 -19.03 0.02 -8.10
CA LYS A 340 -18.60 0.72 -9.31
C LYS A 340 -17.93 2.08 -9.04
N GLY A 341 -17.29 2.21 -7.87
CA GLY A 341 -16.68 3.45 -7.39
C GLY A 341 -17.67 4.51 -6.87
N ASN A 342 -18.98 4.21 -6.79
CA ASN A 342 -19.98 5.12 -6.23
C ASN A 342 -20.99 4.38 -5.36
N PRO A 343 -20.70 4.18 -4.06
CA PRO A 343 -21.57 3.45 -3.15
C PRO A 343 -22.91 4.16 -2.91
N VAL A 344 -22.97 5.47 -3.07
CA VAL A 344 -24.20 6.26 -2.80
C VAL A 344 -25.30 5.88 -3.79
N ILE A 345 -24.99 5.78 -5.08
CA ILE A 345 -25.99 5.39 -6.10
C ILE A 345 -26.51 3.97 -5.83
N ALA A 346 -25.63 3.03 -5.55
CA ALA A 346 -26.03 1.64 -5.31
C ALA A 346 -26.98 1.52 -4.11
N VAL A 347 -26.74 2.26 -3.03
CA VAL A 347 -27.62 2.25 -1.85
C VAL A 347 -28.93 2.99 -2.15
N GLN A 348 -28.92 4.11 -2.88
CA GLN A 348 -30.12 4.82 -3.32
C GLN A 348 -31.05 3.92 -4.13
N ASP A 349 -30.48 3.25 -5.13
CA ASP A 349 -31.24 2.33 -6.00
C ASP A 349 -31.84 1.18 -5.19
N TYR A 350 -31.05 0.61 -4.29
CA TYR A 350 -31.55 -0.48 -3.42
C TYR A 350 -32.69 -0.02 -2.53
N LEU A 351 -32.54 1.07 -1.78
CA LEU A 351 -33.57 1.57 -0.88
C LEU A 351 -34.86 1.95 -1.63
N THR A 352 -34.72 2.57 -2.80
CA THR A 352 -35.87 2.90 -3.67
C THR A 352 -36.64 1.65 -4.08
N ASN A 353 -35.92 0.62 -4.57
CA ASN A 353 -36.52 -0.64 -4.94
C ASN A 353 -37.14 -1.37 -3.75
N PHE A 354 -36.47 -1.36 -2.61
CA PHE A 354 -36.98 -2.01 -1.38
C PHE A 354 -38.30 -1.40 -0.92
N TYR A 355 -38.37 -0.08 -0.80
CA TYR A 355 -39.60 0.59 -0.38
C TYR A 355 -40.76 0.45 -1.38
N GLN A 356 -40.46 0.45 -2.68
CA GLN A 356 -41.49 0.23 -3.72
C GLN A 356 -42.01 -1.20 -3.68
N LYS A 357 -41.14 -2.18 -3.47
CA LYS A 357 -41.48 -3.60 -3.46
C LYS A 357 -42.16 -4.03 -2.17
N TYR A 358 -41.77 -3.43 -1.02
CA TYR A 358 -42.23 -3.82 0.32
C TYR A 358 -42.75 -2.61 1.12
N PRO A 359 -43.79 -1.90 0.66
CA PRO A 359 -44.27 -0.66 1.30
C PRO A 359 -44.86 -0.88 2.71
N HIS A 360 -45.16 -2.11 3.09
CA HIS A 360 -45.68 -2.51 4.37
C HIS A 360 -44.59 -2.82 5.40
N CYS A 361 -43.36 -3.00 4.97
CA CYS A 361 -42.22 -3.35 5.83
C CYS A 361 -41.56 -2.08 6.36
N GLN A 362 -41.70 -1.80 7.65
CA GLN A 362 -41.08 -0.66 8.29
C GLN A 362 -39.64 -0.98 8.74
N LEU A 363 -38.68 -0.18 8.33
CA LEU A 363 -37.31 -0.23 8.87
C LEU A 363 -37.30 0.45 10.24
N LEU A 364 -37.06 -0.34 11.30
CA LEU A 364 -37.05 0.16 12.70
C LEU A 364 -35.74 0.87 13.04
N ALA A 365 -34.62 0.36 12.57
CA ALA A 365 -33.31 0.97 12.69
C ALA A 365 -32.36 0.41 11.63
N GLY A 366 -31.29 1.17 11.36
CA GLY A 366 -30.24 0.77 10.43
C GLY A 366 -28.84 1.10 10.92
N ALA A 367 -27.90 0.24 10.59
CA ALA A 367 -26.48 0.46 10.84
C ALA A 367 -25.63 0.28 9.58
N VAL A 368 -24.53 1.00 9.52
CA VAL A 368 -23.57 0.94 8.42
C VAL A 368 -22.20 0.55 8.95
N THR A 369 -21.46 -0.23 8.16
CA THR A 369 -20.08 -0.61 8.42
C THR A 369 -19.24 -0.50 7.15
N GLY A 370 -17.92 -0.72 7.26
CA GLY A 370 -16.97 -0.72 6.15
C GLY A 370 -16.39 0.66 5.85
N TYR A 371 -15.56 0.74 4.81
CA TYR A 371 -14.82 1.97 4.44
C TYR A 371 -15.71 3.17 4.10
N GLY A 372 -16.91 2.92 3.56
CA GLY A 372 -17.89 3.95 3.20
C GLY A 372 -18.89 4.27 4.30
N GLU A 373 -18.70 3.78 5.53
CA GLU A 373 -19.61 3.94 6.68
C GLU A 373 -20.08 5.38 6.86
N ASP A 374 -19.15 6.31 7.05
CA ASP A 374 -19.47 7.71 7.34
C ASP A 374 -20.26 8.37 6.19
N LEU A 375 -19.87 8.11 4.93
CA LEU A 375 -20.54 8.66 3.75
C LEU A 375 -21.99 8.17 3.66
N ILE A 376 -22.20 6.87 3.74
CA ILE A 376 -23.53 6.25 3.60
C ILE A 376 -24.42 6.63 4.79
N ARG A 377 -23.88 6.67 6.01
CA ARG A 377 -24.60 7.09 7.20
C ARG A 377 -25.14 8.51 7.05
N HIS A 378 -24.30 9.46 6.59
CA HIS A 378 -24.72 10.85 6.40
C HIS A 378 -25.66 11.04 5.19
N ALA A 379 -25.44 10.28 4.10
CA ALA A 379 -26.25 10.37 2.90
C ALA A 379 -27.71 9.95 3.14
N PHE A 380 -27.91 8.84 3.85
CA PHE A 380 -29.20 8.19 3.98
C PHE A 380 -29.78 8.25 5.40
N GLY A 381 -29.13 8.96 6.32
CA GLY A 381 -29.62 9.13 7.70
C GLY A 381 -29.65 7.82 8.49
N MET A 382 -28.70 6.90 8.24
CA MET A 382 -28.62 5.66 9.00
C MET A 382 -28.34 5.92 10.47
N ASP A 383 -29.05 5.21 11.36
CA ASP A 383 -29.09 5.50 12.80
C ASP A 383 -27.73 5.26 13.48
N TYR A 384 -26.99 4.22 13.05
CA TYR A 384 -25.76 3.80 13.70
C TYR A 384 -24.64 3.52 12.69
N GLY A 385 -23.40 3.70 13.18
CA GLY A 385 -22.19 3.19 12.53
C GLY A 385 -21.52 2.16 13.42
N ILE A 386 -20.98 1.10 12.86
CA ILE A 386 -20.26 0.05 13.59
C ILE A 386 -18.93 -0.26 12.90
N VAL A 387 -17.90 -0.48 13.71
CA VAL A 387 -16.58 -0.90 13.19
C VAL A 387 -16.73 -2.27 12.52
N GLU A 388 -16.14 -2.42 11.36
CA GLU A 388 -16.27 -3.60 10.51
C GLU A 388 -15.91 -4.91 11.24
N THR A 389 -14.82 -4.91 12.02
CA THR A 389 -14.40 -6.06 12.83
C THR A 389 -15.47 -6.48 13.85
N MET A 390 -16.16 -5.52 14.44
CA MET A 390 -17.26 -5.80 15.37
C MET A 390 -18.52 -6.31 14.66
N ALA A 391 -18.84 -5.79 13.48
CA ALA A 391 -19.96 -6.30 12.68
C ALA A 391 -19.72 -7.77 12.31
N HIS A 392 -18.53 -8.11 11.83
CA HIS A 392 -18.15 -9.49 11.52
C HIS A 392 -18.19 -10.40 12.76
N PHE A 393 -17.73 -9.91 13.91
CA PHE A 393 -17.80 -10.65 15.17
C PHE A 393 -19.24 -10.91 15.61
N TYR A 394 -20.13 -9.90 15.57
CA TYR A 394 -21.54 -10.08 15.95
C TYR A 394 -22.24 -11.14 15.11
N ALA A 395 -22.00 -11.14 13.79
CA ALA A 395 -22.58 -12.14 12.90
C ALA A 395 -22.03 -13.54 13.16
N ALA A 396 -20.73 -13.69 13.32
CA ALA A 396 -20.12 -14.99 13.60
C ALA A 396 -20.53 -15.56 14.94
N HIS A 397 -20.55 -14.74 16.00
CA HIS A 397 -20.97 -15.16 17.34
C HIS A 397 -22.46 -15.52 17.43
N TYR A 398 -23.30 -14.86 16.61
CA TYR A 398 -24.73 -15.21 16.53
C TYR A 398 -24.94 -16.63 15.96
N LEU A 399 -24.10 -17.03 14.98
CA LEU A 399 -24.19 -18.34 14.34
C LEU A 399 -23.42 -19.43 15.08
N GLU A 400 -22.27 -19.12 15.63
CA GLU A 400 -21.43 -20.00 16.45
C GLU A 400 -21.07 -19.30 17.78
N PRO A 401 -21.89 -19.50 18.82
CA PRO A 401 -21.67 -18.85 20.11
C PRO A 401 -20.33 -19.16 20.77
N ASN A 402 -19.72 -20.30 20.42
CA ASN A 402 -18.42 -20.72 20.93
C ASN A 402 -17.26 -20.36 20.00
N VAL A 403 -17.48 -19.50 19.01
CA VAL A 403 -16.44 -19.12 18.04
C VAL A 403 -15.17 -18.62 18.76
N ASP A 404 -14.04 -19.24 18.44
CA ASP A 404 -12.74 -18.90 18.98
C ASP A 404 -11.82 -18.26 17.92
N PHE A 405 -12.16 -18.43 16.63
CA PHE A 405 -11.43 -17.79 15.54
C PHE A 405 -12.33 -17.45 14.34
N ILE A 406 -12.21 -16.24 13.83
CA ILE A 406 -12.91 -15.77 12.62
C ILE A 406 -11.88 -15.42 11.57
N LEU A 407 -12.03 -15.97 10.36
CA LEU A 407 -11.26 -15.61 9.20
C LEU A 407 -12.18 -15.02 8.14
N ASP A 408 -12.08 -13.73 7.95
CA ASP A 408 -12.75 -13.01 6.87
C ASP A 408 -11.80 -12.74 5.73
N ILE A 409 -12.11 -13.25 4.53
CA ILE A 409 -11.36 -12.94 3.31
C ILE A 409 -12.30 -12.19 2.35
N GLY A 410 -12.13 -10.88 2.33
CA GLY A 410 -12.83 -9.97 1.45
C GLY A 410 -12.25 -9.91 0.03
N GLY A 411 -12.72 -8.96 -0.75
CA GLY A 411 -12.18 -8.71 -2.10
C GLY A 411 -10.78 -8.10 -2.07
N GLN A 412 -10.48 -7.21 -1.12
CA GLN A 412 -9.24 -6.44 -1.08
C GLN A 412 -8.43 -6.62 0.20
N ASP A 413 -9.06 -7.04 1.26
CA ASP A 413 -8.48 -7.17 2.58
C ASP A 413 -8.81 -8.53 3.21
N MET A 414 -8.08 -8.84 4.25
CA MET A 414 -8.28 -10.02 5.06
C MET A 414 -8.24 -9.62 6.52
N LYS A 415 -9.18 -10.14 7.30
CA LYS A 415 -9.27 -9.92 8.74
C LYS A 415 -9.30 -11.24 9.46
N CYS A 416 -8.51 -11.35 10.51
CA CYS A 416 -8.55 -12.50 11.41
C CYS A 416 -8.82 -11.99 12.82
N LEU A 417 -9.82 -12.55 13.47
CA LEU A 417 -10.18 -12.20 14.83
C LEU A 417 -9.98 -13.44 15.70
N LYS A 418 -9.19 -13.31 16.75
CA LYS A 418 -9.06 -14.33 17.78
C LYS A 418 -9.98 -13.95 18.94
N ILE A 419 -10.82 -14.86 19.34
CA ILE A 419 -11.82 -14.65 20.38
C ILE A 419 -11.45 -15.52 21.59
N HIS A 420 -11.51 -14.91 22.78
CA HIS A 420 -11.32 -15.59 24.03
C HIS A 420 -12.39 -15.15 25.02
N ASN A 421 -13.09 -16.11 25.64
CA ASN A 421 -14.19 -15.85 26.59
C ASN A 421 -15.27 -14.91 26.04
N GLY A 422 -15.62 -15.04 24.75
CA GLY A 422 -16.66 -14.23 24.10
C GLY A 422 -16.27 -12.78 23.80
N ALA A 423 -14.97 -12.45 23.89
CA ALA A 423 -14.44 -11.14 23.53
C ALA A 423 -13.31 -11.26 22.50
N ILE A 424 -13.14 -10.25 21.67
CA ILE A 424 -12.02 -10.17 20.72
C ILE A 424 -10.73 -9.96 21.51
N ASP A 425 -9.86 -10.95 21.48
CA ASP A 425 -8.56 -10.96 22.13
C ASP A 425 -7.46 -10.36 21.22
N ASN A 426 -7.49 -10.71 19.94
CA ASN A 426 -6.50 -10.21 18.98
C ASN A 426 -7.11 -10.00 17.59
N ILE A 427 -6.57 -9.02 16.85
CA ILE A 427 -7.01 -8.66 15.50
C ILE A 427 -5.79 -8.61 14.57
N PHE A 428 -5.78 -9.49 13.57
CA PHE A 428 -4.81 -9.44 12.47
C PHE A 428 -5.49 -8.89 11.22
N LEU A 429 -4.93 -7.82 10.67
CA LEU A 429 -5.46 -7.18 9.47
C LEU A 429 -4.40 -7.19 8.38
N ASN A 430 -4.77 -7.64 7.19
CA ASN A 430 -3.97 -7.48 5.99
C ASN A 430 -4.69 -6.58 4.99
N GLU A 431 -4.43 -5.30 5.08
CA GLU A 431 -5.01 -4.27 4.22
C GLU A 431 -4.06 -3.84 3.10
N ALA A 432 -2.79 -4.19 3.25
CA ALA A 432 -1.72 -3.72 2.37
C ALA A 432 -1.44 -4.66 1.18
N CYS A 433 -1.94 -5.90 1.19
CA CYS A 433 -1.61 -6.86 0.14
C CYS A 433 -2.81 -7.75 -0.23
N SER A 434 -3.24 -7.66 -1.47
CA SER A 434 -4.35 -8.47 -2.00
C SER A 434 -3.97 -9.94 -2.31
N SER A 435 -2.73 -10.36 -2.08
CA SER A 435 -2.27 -11.72 -2.42
C SER A 435 -2.93 -12.85 -1.63
N GLY A 436 -3.71 -12.52 -0.61
CA GLY A 436 -4.55 -13.44 0.13
C GLY A 436 -6.05 -13.13 0.01
N CYS A 437 -6.48 -12.30 -0.94
CA CYS A 437 -7.84 -11.76 -1.05
C CYS A 437 -8.52 -12.15 -2.37
N GLY A 438 -9.84 -12.00 -2.44
CA GLY A 438 -10.65 -12.42 -3.58
C GLY A 438 -10.30 -11.75 -4.91
N SER A 439 -9.87 -10.46 -4.88
CA SER A 439 -9.45 -9.74 -6.09
C SER A 439 -8.23 -10.35 -6.78
N PHE A 440 -7.42 -11.11 -6.04
CA PHE A 440 -6.32 -11.87 -6.61
C PHE A 440 -6.85 -12.96 -7.57
N LEU A 441 -7.81 -13.78 -7.12
CA LEU A 441 -8.44 -14.80 -7.99
C LEU A 441 -9.20 -14.17 -9.14
N GLN A 442 -9.95 -13.10 -8.89
CA GLN A 442 -10.69 -12.38 -9.92
C GLN A 442 -9.76 -11.87 -11.02
N THR A 443 -8.64 -11.24 -10.66
CA THR A 443 -7.65 -10.75 -11.63
C THR A 443 -7.12 -11.87 -12.54
N PHE A 444 -6.78 -13.03 -11.95
CA PHE A 444 -6.31 -14.16 -12.75
C PHE A 444 -7.41 -14.81 -13.59
N ALA A 445 -8.64 -14.89 -13.09
CA ALA A 445 -9.78 -15.36 -13.87
C ALA A 445 -9.98 -14.49 -15.11
N GLU A 446 -10.01 -13.16 -14.95
CA GLU A 446 -10.17 -12.19 -16.04
C GLU A 446 -9.01 -12.26 -17.05
N ILE A 447 -7.76 -12.37 -16.60
CA ILE A 447 -6.58 -12.55 -17.47
C ILE A 447 -6.71 -13.84 -18.32
N LEU A 448 -7.28 -14.90 -17.74
CA LEU A 448 -7.46 -16.18 -18.41
C LEU A 448 -8.77 -16.26 -19.21
N GLY A 449 -9.60 -15.22 -19.18
CA GLY A 449 -10.84 -15.10 -19.98
C GLY A 449 -12.07 -15.77 -19.34
N TYR A 450 -12.11 -15.88 -18.00
CA TYR A 450 -13.22 -16.49 -17.25
C TYR A 450 -13.82 -15.50 -16.26
N SER A 451 -15.07 -15.69 -15.90
CA SER A 451 -15.64 -15.07 -14.71
C SER A 451 -15.07 -15.72 -13.44
N ALA A 452 -15.12 -15.02 -12.31
CA ALA A 452 -14.62 -15.57 -11.03
C ALA A 452 -15.34 -16.87 -10.63
N GLU A 453 -16.67 -16.97 -10.91
CA GLU A 453 -17.46 -18.16 -10.61
C GLU A 453 -17.10 -19.35 -11.51
N GLU A 454 -16.95 -19.13 -12.81
CA GLU A 454 -16.52 -20.17 -13.73
C GLU A 454 -15.12 -20.67 -13.39
N PHE A 455 -14.22 -19.75 -13.06
CA PHE A 455 -12.86 -20.08 -12.68
C PHE A 455 -12.80 -20.93 -11.40
N ALA A 456 -13.66 -20.64 -10.42
CA ALA A 456 -13.79 -21.44 -9.22
C ALA A 456 -14.29 -22.87 -9.51
N LYS A 457 -15.32 -22.99 -10.34
CA LYS A 457 -15.90 -24.30 -10.73
C LYS A 457 -14.93 -25.18 -11.50
N ILE A 458 -14.16 -24.59 -12.41
CA ILE A 458 -13.15 -25.31 -13.21
C ILE A 458 -12.08 -25.96 -12.31
N GLY A 459 -11.71 -25.33 -11.19
CA GLY A 459 -10.68 -25.82 -10.28
C GLY A 459 -11.08 -26.99 -9.40
N LEU A 460 -12.39 -27.26 -9.19
CA LEU A 460 -12.88 -28.25 -8.23
C LEU A 460 -12.28 -29.65 -8.42
N PHE A 461 -12.25 -30.12 -9.64
CA PHE A 461 -11.79 -31.47 -9.98
C PHE A 461 -10.47 -31.45 -10.78
N ALA A 462 -9.63 -30.45 -10.53
CA ALA A 462 -8.29 -30.39 -11.11
C ALA A 462 -7.48 -31.62 -10.68
N ASP A 463 -6.92 -32.31 -11.64
CA ASP A 463 -6.20 -33.58 -11.43
C ASP A 463 -4.78 -33.37 -10.88
N MET A 464 -4.12 -32.28 -11.27
CA MET A 464 -2.76 -31.90 -10.85
C MET A 464 -2.67 -30.40 -10.53
N PRO A 465 -3.28 -29.91 -9.42
CA PRO A 465 -3.18 -28.50 -9.04
C PRO A 465 -1.75 -28.02 -8.98
N VAL A 466 -1.43 -26.89 -9.67
CA VAL A 466 -0.06 -26.38 -9.71
C VAL A 466 0.39 -25.94 -8.33
N ASP A 467 1.61 -26.34 -7.90
CA ASP A 467 2.18 -25.77 -6.68
C ASP A 467 2.77 -24.38 -6.95
N LEU A 468 2.01 -23.37 -6.62
CA LEU A 468 2.38 -21.96 -6.76
C LEU A 468 3.03 -21.39 -5.49
N GLY A 469 3.07 -22.17 -4.41
CA GLY A 469 3.60 -21.73 -3.12
C GLY A 469 2.81 -20.60 -2.49
N SER A 470 3.46 -19.87 -1.58
CA SER A 470 2.90 -18.68 -0.92
C SER A 470 3.69 -17.43 -1.33
N ARG A 471 3.29 -16.76 -2.42
CA ARG A 471 3.99 -15.60 -2.98
C ARG A 471 3.03 -14.42 -3.12
N CYS A 472 3.57 -13.19 -3.20
CA CYS A 472 2.75 -12.02 -3.50
C CYS A 472 2.24 -12.06 -4.94
N THR A 473 1.21 -11.28 -5.25
CA THR A 473 0.53 -11.23 -6.56
C THR A 473 1.52 -11.01 -7.72
N VAL A 474 2.52 -10.17 -7.52
CA VAL A 474 3.53 -9.85 -8.55
C VAL A 474 4.37 -11.07 -8.91
N PHE A 475 4.92 -11.75 -7.91
CA PHE A 475 5.68 -12.99 -8.14
C PHE A 475 4.81 -14.16 -8.61
N MET A 476 3.54 -14.16 -8.20
CA MET A 476 2.58 -15.19 -8.62
C MET A 476 2.30 -15.13 -10.12
N ASN A 477 2.24 -13.93 -10.68
CA ASN A 477 2.05 -13.76 -12.12
C ASN A 477 3.13 -14.50 -12.94
N SER A 478 4.38 -14.35 -12.54
CA SER A 478 5.51 -15.08 -13.16
C SER A 478 5.38 -16.59 -12.98
N SER A 479 4.92 -17.06 -11.80
CA SER A 479 4.72 -18.48 -11.53
C SER A 479 3.58 -19.08 -12.36
N VAL A 480 2.46 -18.37 -12.49
CA VAL A 480 1.31 -18.78 -13.32
C VAL A 480 1.72 -18.87 -14.80
N LYS A 481 2.46 -17.87 -15.29
CA LYS A 481 2.97 -17.89 -16.67
C LYS A 481 3.94 -19.04 -16.92
N GLN A 482 4.80 -19.33 -15.94
CA GLN A 482 5.69 -20.47 -16.05
C GLN A 482 4.89 -21.77 -16.11
N ALA A 483 3.90 -21.96 -15.23
CA ALA A 483 3.02 -23.13 -15.27
C ALA A 483 2.28 -23.29 -16.61
N GLN A 484 1.83 -22.17 -17.19
CA GLN A 484 1.22 -22.18 -18.53
C GLN A 484 2.21 -22.63 -19.62
N LYS A 485 3.46 -22.13 -19.55
CA LYS A 485 4.53 -22.58 -20.46
C LYS A 485 4.84 -24.07 -20.31
N ASP A 486 4.75 -24.57 -19.08
CA ASP A 486 4.98 -25.96 -18.72
C ASP A 486 3.74 -26.86 -18.98
N GLY A 487 2.69 -26.31 -19.59
CA GLY A 487 1.51 -27.05 -20.09
C GLY A 487 0.41 -27.30 -19.06
N ALA A 488 0.42 -26.58 -17.93
CA ALA A 488 -0.64 -26.70 -16.94
C ALA A 488 -2.00 -26.21 -17.50
N SER A 489 -3.04 -26.97 -17.23
CA SER A 489 -4.41 -26.61 -17.62
C SER A 489 -4.93 -25.43 -16.76
N VAL A 490 -5.95 -24.73 -17.28
CA VAL A 490 -6.62 -23.66 -16.53
C VAL A 490 -7.21 -24.20 -15.21
N ALA A 491 -7.73 -25.44 -15.23
CA ALA A 491 -8.23 -26.12 -14.03
C ALA A 491 -7.13 -26.26 -12.96
N ASN A 492 -5.96 -26.74 -13.35
CA ASN A 492 -4.82 -26.92 -12.46
C ASN A 492 -4.27 -25.62 -11.91
N ILE A 493 -4.31 -24.55 -12.70
CA ILE A 493 -3.94 -23.20 -12.27
C ILE A 493 -4.97 -22.62 -11.31
N SER A 494 -6.28 -22.77 -11.56
CA SER A 494 -7.34 -22.29 -10.68
C SER A 494 -7.27 -22.93 -9.29
N ALA A 495 -7.12 -24.25 -9.22
CA ALA A 495 -6.95 -24.98 -7.97
C ALA A 495 -5.66 -24.55 -7.24
N GLY A 496 -4.53 -24.43 -7.97
CA GLY A 496 -3.27 -23.97 -7.41
C GLY A 496 -3.33 -22.56 -6.82
N LEU A 497 -4.00 -21.62 -7.48
CA LEU A 497 -4.22 -20.26 -6.98
C LEU A 497 -5.11 -20.26 -5.73
N SER A 498 -6.16 -21.08 -5.69
CA SER A 498 -7.03 -21.23 -4.51
C SER A 498 -6.27 -21.77 -3.29
N ILE A 499 -5.39 -22.75 -3.49
CA ILE A 499 -4.49 -23.25 -2.44
C ILE A 499 -3.48 -22.18 -2.01
N SER A 500 -2.94 -21.42 -2.95
CA SER A 500 -1.97 -20.35 -2.67
C SER A 500 -2.56 -19.22 -1.81
N ILE A 501 -3.82 -18.82 -2.02
CA ILE A 501 -4.52 -17.84 -1.16
C ILE A 501 -4.53 -18.33 0.29
N VAL A 502 -4.90 -19.57 0.51
CA VAL A 502 -4.95 -20.17 1.86
C VAL A 502 -3.56 -20.19 2.50
N LYS A 503 -2.54 -20.64 1.75
CA LYS A 503 -1.15 -20.62 2.23
C LYS A 503 -0.70 -19.18 2.57
N ASN A 504 -1.07 -18.19 1.78
CA ASN A 504 -0.77 -16.78 2.08
C ASN A 504 -1.47 -16.30 3.35
N ALA A 505 -2.76 -16.62 3.53
CA ALA A 505 -3.50 -16.31 4.73
C ALA A 505 -2.84 -16.88 5.99
N LEU A 506 -2.59 -18.18 5.98
CA LEU A 506 -2.04 -18.89 7.14
C LEU A 506 -0.58 -18.50 7.43
N TYR A 507 0.29 -18.57 6.43
CA TYR A 507 1.74 -18.47 6.66
C TYR A 507 2.33 -17.07 6.55
N LYS A 508 1.61 -16.10 5.94
CA LYS A 508 2.09 -14.72 5.81
C LYS A 508 1.37 -13.75 6.74
N VAL A 509 0.08 -13.96 6.99
CA VAL A 509 -0.74 -13.03 7.78
C VAL A 509 -0.92 -13.54 9.20
N ILE A 510 -1.51 -14.71 9.39
CA ILE A 510 -1.86 -15.26 10.70
C ILE A 510 -0.59 -15.73 11.43
N ARG A 511 0.30 -16.44 10.75
CA ARG A 511 1.56 -17.00 11.29
C ARG A 511 1.38 -17.73 12.62
N PRO A 512 0.50 -18.72 12.71
CA PRO A 512 0.24 -19.40 13.95
C PRO A 512 1.47 -20.22 14.38
N SER A 513 1.74 -20.27 15.66
CA SER A 513 2.82 -21.11 16.23
C SER A 513 2.53 -22.61 16.05
N SER A 514 1.27 -22.99 15.97
CA SER A 514 0.79 -24.33 15.66
C SER A 514 -0.64 -24.24 15.11
N LYS A 515 -1.13 -25.30 14.46
CA LYS A 515 -2.54 -25.38 14.02
C LYS A 515 -3.50 -25.25 15.20
N ALA A 516 -3.16 -25.83 16.35
CA ALA A 516 -3.96 -25.75 17.56
C ALA A 516 -4.06 -24.31 18.13
N ALA A 517 -3.11 -23.43 17.84
CA ALA A 517 -3.12 -22.04 18.28
C ALA A 517 -4.17 -21.19 17.54
N ILE A 518 -4.73 -21.68 16.44
CA ILE A 518 -5.83 -21.00 15.71
C ILE A 518 -7.16 -21.20 16.43
N GLY A 519 -7.40 -22.38 17.03
CA GLY A 519 -8.64 -22.74 17.72
C GLY A 519 -9.34 -23.93 17.10
N GLN A 520 -10.55 -24.25 17.59
CA GLN A 520 -11.36 -25.40 17.16
C GLN A 520 -12.71 -24.97 16.56
N HIS A 521 -13.28 -23.87 17.03
CA HIS A 521 -14.55 -23.32 16.54
C HIS A 521 -14.27 -22.16 15.57
N ILE A 522 -13.94 -22.53 14.32
CA ILE A 522 -13.51 -21.59 13.30
C ILE A 522 -14.69 -21.21 12.40
N VAL A 523 -14.99 -19.92 12.30
CA VAL A 523 -15.94 -19.37 11.32
C VAL A 523 -15.16 -18.70 10.19
N VAL A 524 -15.40 -19.16 8.96
CA VAL A 524 -14.85 -18.54 7.75
C VAL A 524 -15.94 -17.75 7.03
N GLN A 525 -15.59 -16.54 6.60
CA GLN A 525 -16.53 -15.60 5.99
C GLN A 525 -15.85 -14.70 4.96
N GLY A 526 -16.63 -13.82 4.33
CA GLY A 526 -16.18 -13.01 3.19
C GLY A 526 -16.46 -13.66 1.84
N GLY A 527 -16.54 -12.83 0.79
CA GLY A 527 -16.91 -13.28 -0.56
C GLY A 527 -15.99 -14.35 -1.14
N THR A 528 -14.73 -14.38 -0.73
CA THR A 528 -13.73 -15.34 -1.22
C THR A 528 -14.05 -16.78 -0.79
N PHE A 529 -14.67 -16.98 0.37
CA PHE A 529 -15.10 -18.30 0.85
C PHE A 529 -16.36 -18.84 0.18
N LEU A 530 -17.00 -18.07 -0.71
CA LEU A 530 -18.02 -18.60 -1.62
C LEU A 530 -17.41 -19.50 -2.71
N ASN A 531 -16.10 -19.43 -2.90
CA ASN A 531 -15.34 -20.35 -3.75
C ASN A 531 -15.02 -21.63 -2.96
N ASP A 532 -15.66 -22.74 -3.33
CA ASP A 532 -15.49 -24.03 -2.67
C ASP A 532 -14.06 -24.61 -2.81
N CYS A 533 -13.29 -24.22 -3.83
CA CYS A 533 -11.86 -24.56 -3.92
C CYS A 533 -11.05 -23.92 -2.77
N VAL A 534 -11.32 -22.67 -2.44
CA VAL A 534 -10.65 -21.96 -1.33
C VAL A 534 -11.07 -22.56 0.01
N LEU A 535 -12.37 -22.81 0.20
CA LEU A 535 -12.91 -23.41 1.41
C LEU A 535 -12.30 -24.80 1.66
N ARG A 536 -12.30 -25.65 0.63
CA ARG A 536 -11.72 -27.00 0.71
C ARG A 536 -10.22 -26.97 0.97
N ALA A 537 -9.51 -26.08 0.29
CA ALA A 537 -8.07 -25.89 0.50
C ALA A 537 -7.75 -25.48 1.95
N PHE A 538 -8.61 -24.63 2.55
CA PHE A 538 -8.43 -24.21 3.94
C PHE A 538 -8.65 -25.38 4.91
N GLU A 539 -9.70 -26.17 4.73
CA GLU A 539 -9.95 -27.36 5.56
C GLU A 539 -8.84 -28.41 5.45
N LEU A 540 -8.36 -28.68 4.22
CA LEU A 540 -7.25 -29.61 4.01
C LEU A 540 -5.96 -29.13 4.67
N GLU A 541 -5.65 -27.85 4.56
CA GLU A 541 -4.46 -27.26 5.15
C GLU A 541 -4.53 -27.25 6.69
N MET A 542 -5.70 -26.96 7.26
CA MET A 542 -5.93 -26.95 8.71
C MET A 542 -6.06 -28.38 9.26
N GLY A 543 -6.64 -29.30 8.49
CA GLY A 543 -7.03 -30.63 8.95
C GLY A 543 -8.25 -30.64 9.87
N LEU A 544 -9.13 -29.62 9.74
CA LEU A 544 -10.32 -29.39 10.54
C LEU A 544 -11.50 -28.99 9.65
N ASP A 545 -12.70 -29.38 10.05
CA ASP A 545 -13.94 -28.84 9.48
C ASP A 545 -14.19 -27.44 10.03
N VAL A 546 -14.67 -26.53 9.20
CA VAL A 546 -14.96 -25.14 9.60
C VAL A 546 -16.41 -24.76 9.30
N VAL A 547 -16.92 -23.76 10.01
CA VAL A 547 -18.27 -23.23 9.78
C VAL A 547 -18.17 -22.16 8.67
N ARG A 548 -18.87 -22.41 7.55
CA ARG A 548 -19.06 -21.40 6.50
C ARG A 548 -20.56 -21.13 6.34
N PRO A 549 -21.07 -19.98 6.84
CA PRO A 549 -22.49 -19.63 6.71
C PRO A 549 -22.93 -19.51 5.24
N ASN A 550 -24.19 -19.81 4.96
CA ASN A 550 -24.79 -19.58 3.63
C ASN A 550 -24.74 -18.10 3.20
N ILE A 551 -24.60 -17.19 4.16
CA ILE A 551 -24.46 -15.74 3.96
C ILE A 551 -23.02 -15.25 4.13
N ALA A 552 -22.01 -16.10 3.93
CA ALA A 552 -20.60 -15.78 4.17
C ALA A 552 -20.16 -14.44 3.56
N GLY A 553 -20.66 -14.09 2.37
CA GLY A 553 -20.40 -12.80 1.72
C GLY A 553 -21.14 -11.60 2.32
N LEU A 554 -22.15 -11.81 3.18
CA LEU A 554 -23.01 -10.77 3.74
C LEU A 554 -22.78 -10.55 5.25
N MET A 555 -21.83 -11.25 5.86
CA MET A 555 -21.65 -11.27 7.32
C MET A 555 -21.46 -9.87 7.92
N GLY A 556 -20.71 -8.99 7.28
CA GLY A 556 -20.55 -7.60 7.72
C GLY A 556 -21.88 -6.84 7.75
N ALA A 557 -22.68 -6.96 6.69
CA ALA A 557 -24.01 -6.33 6.62
C ALA A 557 -25.00 -6.94 7.61
N TYR A 558 -25.02 -8.26 7.73
CA TYR A 558 -25.89 -8.95 8.68
C TYR A 558 -25.53 -8.62 10.13
N GLY A 559 -24.24 -8.57 10.46
CA GLY A 559 -23.77 -8.16 11.78
C GLY A 559 -24.09 -6.69 12.10
N ALA A 560 -24.05 -5.81 11.10
CA ALA A 560 -24.53 -4.44 11.27
C ALA A 560 -26.04 -4.38 11.56
N ALA A 561 -26.86 -5.22 10.89
CA ALA A 561 -28.29 -5.33 11.18
C ALA A 561 -28.57 -5.85 12.61
N LEU A 562 -27.83 -6.89 13.06
CA LEU A 562 -27.88 -7.38 14.45
C LEU A 562 -27.52 -6.29 15.46
N TYR A 563 -26.50 -5.48 15.16
CA TYR A 563 -26.14 -4.36 16.01
C TYR A 563 -27.23 -3.28 16.06
N ALA A 564 -27.82 -2.93 14.92
CA ALA A 564 -28.94 -2.00 14.87
C ALA A 564 -30.14 -2.50 15.71
N GLN A 565 -30.44 -3.80 15.62
CA GLN A 565 -31.47 -4.43 16.44
C GLN A 565 -31.19 -4.32 17.94
N ARG A 566 -29.97 -4.67 18.36
CA ARG A 566 -29.56 -4.58 19.78
C ARG A 566 -29.68 -3.16 20.32
N ARG A 567 -29.15 -2.17 19.55
CA ARG A 567 -29.21 -0.75 19.95
C ARG A 567 -30.64 -0.23 20.02
N TYR A 568 -31.50 -0.67 19.11
CA TYR A 568 -32.92 -0.33 19.14
C TYR A 568 -33.63 -0.95 20.37
N GLN A 569 -33.31 -2.20 20.74
CA GLN A 569 -33.84 -2.84 21.93
C GLN A 569 -33.40 -2.12 23.21
N ASP A 570 -32.14 -1.70 23.29
CA ASP A 570 -31.58 -0.95 24.43
C ASP A 570 -32.22 0.44 24.59
N ASN A 571 -32.52 1.13 23.48
CA ASN A 571 -33.11 2.47 23.47
C ASN A 571 -33.97 2.68 22.23
N PRO A 572 -35.25 2.26 22.28
CA PRO A 572 -36.18 2.44 21.16
C PRO A 572 -36.43 3.91 20.82
N LYS A 573 -36.08 4.29 19.60
CA LYS A 573 -36.32 5.65 19.06
C LYS A 573 -36.74 5.56 17.59
N PRO A 574 -37.52 6.52 17.08
CA PRO A 574 -37.83 6.57 15.65
C PRO A 574 -36.55 6.62 14.80
N SER A 575 -36.49 5.80 13.75
CA SER A 575 -35.36 5.77 12.83
C SER A 575 -35.26 7.05 12.02
N SER A 576 -34.03 7.48 11.77
CA SER A 576 -33.67 8.61 10.90
C SER A 576 -33.43 8.24 9.45
N ILE A 577 -33.63 6.99 9.06
CA ILE A 577 -33.42 6.50 7.69
C ILE A 577 -34.32 7.27 6.71
N ILE A 578 -33.74 7.70 5.61
CA ILE A 578 -34.41 8.44 4.54
C ILE A 578 -35.64 7.66 4.04
N LYS A 579 -36.75 8.38 3.82
CA LYS A 579 -37.99 7.79 3.32
C LYS A 579 -38.06 7.79 1.80
N LEU A 580 -39.00 7.00 1.24
CA LEU A 580 -39.17 6.91 -0.21
C LEU A 580 -39.46 8.27 -0.88
N GLU A 581 -40.20 9.13 -0.22
CA GLU A 581 -40.57 10.48 -0.70
C GLU A 581 -39.31 11.36 -0.91
N ASP A 582 -38.37 11.29 0.06
CA ASP A 582 -37.12 12.03 0.02
C ASP A 582 -36.10 11.41 -0.95
N LEU A 583 -36.14 10.09 -1.16
CA LEU A 583 -35.30 9.39 -2.16
C LEU A 583 -35.62 9.84 -3.58
N ALA A 584 -36.89 10.17 -3.88
CA ALA A 584 -37.30 10.63 -5.21
C ALA A 584 -36.63 11.96 -5.62
N THR A 585 -36.27 12.78 -4.64
CA THR A 585 -35.60 14.09 -4.85
C THR A 585 -34.14 14.09 -4.44
N PHE A 586 -33.61 12.92 -4.05
CA PHE A 586 -32.23 12.80 -3.58
C PHE A 586 -31.24 13.10 -4.70
N GLN A 587 -30.34 14.03 -4.43
CA GLN A 587 -29.23 14.38 -5.31
C GLN A 587 -27.95 14.39 -4.51
N HIS A 588 -26.89 13.91 -5.13
CA HIS A 588 -25.55 13.87 -4.57
C HIS A 588 -24.56 14.50 -5.54
N THR A 589 -23.84 15.51 -5.09
CA THR A 589 -22.75 16.14 -5.86
C THR A 589 -21.47 16.11 -5.04
N VAL A 590 -20.37 15.96 -5.74
CA VAL A 590 -19.04 15.85 -5.14
C VAL A 590 -18.17 17.00 -5.63
N LYS A 591 -17.41 17.63 -4.73
CA LYS A 591 -16.47 18.69 -5.05
C LYS A 591 -15.13 18.44 -4.36
N GLY A 592 -14.06 18.32 -5.14
CA GLY A 592 -12.69 18.30 -4.65
C GLY A 592 -12.21 19.72 -4.33
N VAL A 593 -11.58 19.93 -3.17
CA VAL A 593 -11.02 21.23 -2.76
C VAL A 593 -9.72 21.01 -1.97
N THR A 594 -8.71 21.84 -2.24
CA THR A 594 -7.52 21.87 -1.41
C THR A 594 -7.73 22.77 -0.19
N CYS A 595 -7.58 22.25 1.01
CA CYS A 595 -7.71 22.99 2.26
C CYS A 595 -6.58 24.01 2.42
N GLY A 596 -6.94 25.29 2.60
CA GLY A 596 -5.99 26.39 2.82
C GLY A 596 -5.80 26.79 4.29
N LEU A 597 -6.36 26.03 5.25
CA LEU A 597 -6.38 26.40 6.67
C LEU A 597 -5.07 26.16 7.42
N CYS A 598 -4.13 25.37 6.86
CA CYS A 598 -2.80 25.12 7.41
C CYS A 598 -1.86 24.56 6.33
N ASN A 599 -0.57 24.40 6.64
CA ASN A 599 0.45 23.91 5.72
C ASN A 599 0.26 22.45 5.26
N ASN A 600 -0.69 21.71 5.83
CA ASN A 600 -0.99 20.34 5.36
C ASN A 600 -1.70 20.32 4.01
N HIS A 601 -2.38 21.40 3.61
CA HIS A 601 -3.09 21.51 2.32
C HIS A 601 -3.85 20.23 1.95
N CYS A 602 -4.67 19.71 2.90
CA CYS A 602 -5.42 18.48 2.71
C CYS A 602 -6.29 18.56 1.45
N HIS A 603 -6.32 17.49 0.67
CA HIS A 603 -7.32 17.33 -0.39
C HIS A 603 -8.63 16.89 0.24
N LEU A 604 -9.62 17.76 0.20
CA LEU A 604 -10.94 17.52 0.78
C LEU A 604 -11.92 17.10 -0.32
N THR A 605 -12.68 16.08 -0.04
CA THR A 605 -13.84 15.70 -0.83
C THR A 605 -15.10 16.17 -0.09
N ILE A 606 -15.81 17.12 -0.67
CA ILE A 606 -17.04 17.67 -0.11
C ILE A 606 -18.21 17.02 -0.82
N ASN A 607 -18.95 16.20 -0.10
CA ASN A 607 -20.18 15.59 -0.56
C ASN A 607 -21.35 16.50 -0.16
N ILE A 608 -22.18 16.87 -1.10
CA ILE A 608 -23.32 17.77 -0.92
C ILE A 608 -24.58 17.00 -1.30
N PHE A 609 -25.53 16.92 -0.36
CA PHE A 609 -26.79 16.23 -0.55
C PHE A 609 -27.94 17.24 -0.77
N ALA A 610 -29.02 16.82 -1.43
CA ALA A 610 -30.18 17.68 -1.75
C ALA A 610 -30.78 18.41 -0.54
N SER A 611 -30.67 17.80 0.65
CA SER A 611 -31.07 18.42 1.93
C SER A 611 -30.22 19.64 2.34
N GLY A 612 -29.18 19.98 1.57
CA GLY A 612 -28.17 20.99 1.95
C GLY A 612 -27.13 20.47 2.96
N LYS A 613 -27.31 19.25 3.48
CA LYS A 613 -26.30 18.62 4.34
C LYS A 613 -25.01 18.39 3.57
N ARG A 614 -23.89 18.56 4.26
CA ARG A 614 -22.55 18.36 3.70
C ARG A 614 -21.80 17.31 4.51
N PHE A 615 -21.08 16.46 3.83
CA PHE A 615 -20.10 15.56 4.43
C PHE A 615 -18.74 15.84 3.82
N ILE A 616 -17.75 16.11 4.67
CA ILE A 616 -16.38 16.42 4.26
C ILE A 616 -15.49 15.26 4.65
N SER A 617 -14.74 14.72 3.70
CA SER A 617 -13.75 13.68 3.90
C SER A 617 -12.37 14.13 3.39
N GLY A 618 -11.31 13.36 3.74
CA GLY A 618 -9.93 13.73 3.41
C GLY A 618 -9.31 14.76 4.36
N ASN A 619 -10.08 15.27 5.34
CA ASN A 619 -9.57 16.17 6.37
C ASN A 619 -8.72 15.40 7.41
N ARG A 620 -7.61 16.02 7.81
CA ARG A 620 -6.71 15.49 8.86
C ARG A 620 -6.97 16.16 10.22
N CYS A 621 -7.93 17.04 10.31
CA CYS A 621 -8.38 17.69 11.53
C CYS A 621 -9.77 18.25 11.33
N GLU A 622 -10.44 18.63 12.42
CA GLU A 622 -11.80 19.16 12.42
C GLU A 622 -11.93 20.60 11.89
N ARG A 623 -10.83 21.30 11.58
CA ARG A 623 -10.85 22.69 11.09
C ARG A 623 -11.76 22.91 9.88
N PRO A 624 -11.76 22.06 8.84
CA PRO A 624 -12.64 22.26 7.70
C PRO A 624 -14.14 22.15 8.04
N ILE A 625 -14.46 21.48 9.15
CA ILE A 625 -15.83 21.24 9.62
C ILE A 625 -16.23 22.29 10.66
N THR A 626 -15.40 22.48 11.69
CA THR A 626 -15.72 23.30 12.87
C THR A 626 -15.24 24.75 12.75
N HIS A 627 -14.33 25.04 11.83
CA HIS A 627 -13.57 26.28 11.70
C HIS A 627 -12.76 26.68 12.96
N MET A 628 -12.62 25.77 13.92
CA MET A 628 -11.85 25.99 15.16
C MET A 628 -10.46 25.38 15.06
N ALA A 629 -9.48 26.00 15.71
CA ALA A 629 -8.15 25.40 15.84
C ALA A 629 -8.23 24.13 16.70
N PRO A 630 -7.51 23.03 16.35
CA PRO A 630 -7.43 21.85 17.18
C PRO A 630 -6.87 22.21 18.58
N LYS A 631 -7.41 21.61 19.62
CA LYS A 631 -6.86 21.69 20.97
C LYS A 631 -5.78 20.61 21.10
N ASP A 632 -4.55 21.03 21.28
CA ASP A 632 -3.40 20.12 21.37
C ASP A 632 -2.95 19.88 22.84
N ASP A 633 -3.82 20.24 23.83
CA ASP A 633 -3.53 20.13 25.26
C ASP A 633 -3.25 18.70 25.74
N LEU A 634 -3.85 17.71 25.07
CA LEU A 634 -3.67 16.29 25.37
C LEU A 634 -2.84 15.57 24.31
N ASN A 635 -2.05 16.29 23.50
CA ASN A 635 -1.22 15.73 22.42
C ASN A 635 0.26 16.05 22.65
N LEU A 636 1.02 15.10 23.21
CA LEU A 636 2.45 15.30 23.48
C LEU A 636 3.27 15.45 22.20
N TYR A 637 2.89 14.79 21.08
CA TYR A 637 3.61 14.92 19.81
C TYR A 637 3.62 16.37 19.31
N ARG A 638 2.51 17.08 19.42
CA ARG A 638 2.41 18.50 19.05
C ARG A 638 3.20 19.39 19.99
N GLN A 639 3.13 19.09 21.28
CA GLN A 639 3.91 19.85 22.28
C GLN A 639 5.42 19.64 22.13
N LYS A 640 5.87 18.42 21.77
CA LYS A 640 7.30 18.16 21.43
C LYS A 640 7.72 18.95 20.20
N LEU A 641 6.89 18.95 19.16
CA LEU A 641 7.18 19.68 17.94
C LEU A 641 7.28 21.19 18.19
N GLU A 642 6.43 21.73 19.05
CA GLU A 642 6.48 23.11 19.48
C GLU A 642 7.77 23.43 20.26
N LEU A 643 8.19 22.54 21.15
CA LEU A 643 9.46 22.69 21.86
C LEU A 643 10.64 22.75 20.88
N LEU A 644 10.67 21.90 19.86
CA LEU A 644 11.73 21.89 18.83
C LEU A 644 11.75 23.18 18.00
N LYS A 645 10.58 23.70 17.64
CA LYS A 645 10.46 24.95 16.85
C LYS A 645 10.91 26.19 17.65
N ASN A 646 10.86 26.14 18.99
CA ASN A 646 11.19 27.24 19.87
C ASN A 646 12.56 27.09 20.57
N LEU A 647 13.44 26.23 20.05
CA LEU A 647 14.80 26.11 20.58
C LEU A 647 15.56 27.44 20.42
N PRO A 648 16.35 27.85 21.44
CA PRO A 648 17.21 29.03 21.38
C PRO A 648 18.17 28.94 20.18
N ASN A 649 18.29 30.00 19.39
CA ASN A 649 19.24 30.08 18.30
C ASN A 649 20.20 31.28 18.51
N ASN A 650 21.32 31.28 17.79
CA ASN A 650 22.29 32.35 17.80
C ASN A 650 21.90 33.47 16.82
N ASP A 651 21.47 34.62 17.36
CA ASP A 651 21.07 35.77 16.56
C ASP A 651 22.25 36.64 16.08
N ALA A 652 23.43 36.47 16.69
CA ALA A 652 24.66 37.20 16.33
C ALA A 652 25.80 36.22 16.02
N PRO A 653 25.73 35.48 14.92
CA PRO A 653 26.72 34.47 14.58
C PRO A 653 28.10 35.07 14.29
N THR A 654 29.16 34.50 14.87
CA THR A 654 30.55 34.89 14.63
C THR A 654 31.24 34.03 13.58
N ARG A 655 30.70 32.84 13.29
CA ARG A 655 31.23 31.83 12.32
C ARG A 655 30.27 31.48 11.18
N GLY A 656 29.26 32.31 10.97
CA GLY A 656 28.32 32.13 9.85
C GLY A 656 27.15 31.18 10.18
N THR A 657 26.58 30.62 9.13
CA THR A 657 25.35 29.81 9.22
C THR A 657 25.62 28.35 8.88
N MET A 658 25.00 27.43 9.63
CA MET A 658 25.09 25.99 9.42
C MET A 658 23.69 25.41 9.18
N GLY A 659 23.49 24.70 8.06
CA GLY A 659 22.26 24.01 7.72
C GLY A 659 22.16 22.65 8.43
N ILE A 660 21.02 22.33 9.01
CA ILE A 660 20.70 21.00 9.56
C ILE A 660 19.45 20.45 8.86
N PRO A 661 19.52 19.29 8.17
CA PRO A 661 18.34 18.66 7.59
C PRO A 661 17.47 18.04 8.71
N MET A 662 16.19 18.39 8.74
CA MET A 662 15.23 17.86 9.72
C MET A 662 14.64 16.54 9.27
N GLY A 663 15.29 15.44 9.62
CA GLY A 663 14.84 14.09 9.33
C GLY A 663 15.52 13.06 10.22
N LEU A 664 14.99 11.86 10.22
CA LEU A 664 15.50 10.74 11.01
C LEU A 664 15.75 11.13 12.49
N ASN A 665 16.91 10.81 13.02
CA ASN A 665 17.25 11.09 14.43
C ASN A 665 17.52 12.58 14.74
N MET A 666 17.52 13.46 13.75
CA MET A 666 17.68 14.91 13.98
C MET A 666 16.52 15.50 14.79
N TYR A 667 15.32 14.90 14.73
CA TYR A 667 14.19 15.31 15.57
C TYR A 667 14.44 15.17 17.08
N GLU A 668 15.29 14.25 17.50
CA GLU A 668 15.68 14.11 18.89
C GLU A 668 16.98 14.86 19.19
N LEU A 669 17.93 14.80 18.27
CA LEU A 669 19.28 15.34 18.49
C LEU A 669 19.43 16.81 18.11
N LEU A 670 18.38 17.48 17.59
CA LEU A 670 18.45 18.90 17.28
C LEU A 670 18.83 19.76 18.51
N PRO A 671 18.28 19.56 19.73
CA PRO A 671 18.70 20.33 20.91
C PRO A 671 20.19 20.17 21.20
N PHE A 672 20.75 18.98 20.97
CA PHE A 672 22.19 18.73 21.14
C PHE A 672 23.01 19.44 20.06
N TRP A 673 22.70 19.24 18.78
CA TRP A 673 23.49 19.80 17.69
C TRP A 673 23.37 21.32 17.58
N GLN A 674 22.17 21.84 17.77
CA GLN A 674 21.95 23.30 17.80
C GLN A 674 22.66 23.95 18.99
N GLY A 675 22.59 23.33 20.19
CA GLY A 675 23.33 23.81 21.38
C GLY A 675 24.84 23.80 21.18
N LEU A 676 25.39 22.77 20.51
CA LEU A 676 26.79 22.66 20.15
C LEU A 676 27.23 23.79 19.20
N LEU A 677 26.49 23.91 18.10
CA LEU A 677 26.81 24.85 17.01
C LEU A 677 26.63 26.30 17.46
N ASN A 678 25.58 26.60 18.21
CA ASN A 678 25.37 27.92 18.79
C ASN A 678 26.53 28.32 19.78
N HIS A 679 27.00 27.37 20.60
CA HIS A 679 28.13 27.61 21.49
C HIS A 679 29.43 27.85 20.71
N LEU A 680 29.58 27.25 19.56
CA LEU A 680 30.70 27.49 18.63
C LEU A 680 30.54 28.77 17.77
N GLY A 681 29.47 29.54 17.95
CA GLY A 681 29.28 30.80 17.26
C GLY A 681 28.55 30.69 15.93
N PHE A 682 27.97 29.55 15.57
CA PHE A 682 27.15 29.40 14.38
C PHE A 682 25.69 29.78 14.62
N LYS A 683 25.00 30.24 13.57
CA LYS A 683 23.54 30.26 13.48
C LYS A 683 23.07 28.97 12.81
N VAL A 684 22.08 28.30 13.39
CA VAL A 684 21.53 27.08 12.81
C VAL A 684 20.30 27.41 11.95
N VAL A 685 20.26 26.89 10.75
CA VAL A 685 19.09 26.92 9.86
C VAL A 685 18.64 25.49 9.63
N THR A 686 17.42 25.17 10.05
CA THR A 686 16.84 23.85 9.81
C THR A 686 15.98 23.84 8.55
N SER A 687 15.95 22.73 7.84
CA SER A 687 14.97 22.53 6.78
C SER A 687 13.56 22.45 7.37
N PRO A 688 12.49 22.77 6.58
CA PRO A 688 11.14 22.88 7.10
C PRO A 688 10.59 21.54 7.57
N ILE A 689 9.79 21.60 8.60
CA ILE A 689 8.98 20.52 9.15
C ILE A 689 7.56 20.68 8.59
N GLU A 690 6.82 19.59 8.38
CA GLU A 690 5.42 19.60 7.89
C GLU A 690 5.25 20.06 6.41
N ASP A 691 6.30 20.03 5.58
CA ASP A 691 6.20 20.47 4.19
C ASP A 691 6.03 19.28 3.22
N LYS A 692 4.94 19.31 2.45
CA LYS A 692 4.63 18.28 1.43
C LYS A 692 5.63 18.25 0.27
N ASN A 693 6.26 19.36 -0.03
CA ASN A 693 7.13 19.48 -1.19
C ASN A 693 8.50 18.84 -0.97
N ILE A 694 8.87 18.60 0.29
CA ILE A 694 10.17 18.02 0.65
C ILE A 694 10.41 16.70 -0.08
N TYR A 695 9.44 15.79 -0.11
CA TYR A 695 9.59 14.52 -0.83
C TYR A 695 9.87 14.73 -2.33
N ARG A 696 9.11 15.62 -2.97
CA ARG A 696 9.25 15.91 -4.41
C ARG A 696 10.61 16.52 -4.76
N LEU A 697 11.13 17.40 -3.92
CA LEU A 697 12.43 18.04 -4.15
C LEU A 697 13.58 17.02 -4.25
N GLY A 698 13.52 15.94 -3.46
CA GLY A 698 14.59 14.95 -3.41
C GLY A 698 14.36 13.70 -4.25
N GLN A 699 13.16 13.50 -4.80
CA GLN A 699 12.71 12.23 -5.36
C GLN A 699 13.64 11.67 -6.45
N SER A 700 14.16 12.50 -7.32
CA SER A 700 15.05 12.08 -8.43
C SER A 700 16.43 11.55 -7.97
N THR A 701 16.82 11.82 -6.74
CA THR A 701 18.13 11.41 -6.20
C THR A 701 18.06 10.18 -5.30
N ILE A 702 16.85 9.64 -5.05
CA ILE A 702 16.66 8.46 -4.20
C ILE A 702 17.20 7.22 -4.92
N PRO A 703 18.22 6.53 -4.37
CA PRO A 703 18.89 5.42 -5.07
C PRO A 703 18.14 4.08 -4.97
N SER A 704 17.20 3.95 -4.03
CA SER A 704 16.44 2.72 -3.81
C SER A 704 15.02 3.03 -3.35
N ASP A 705 14.05 2.43 -4.02
CA ASP A 705 12.63 2.55 -3.66
C ASP A 705 12.29 1.79 -2.36
N THR A 706 13.08 0.81 -1.98
CA THR A 706 12.87 -0.02 -0.79
C THR A 706 13.36 0.60 0.53
N VAL A 707 14.08 1.73 0.48
CA VAL A 707 14.48 2.44 1.71
C VAL A 707 13.24 3.03 2.40
N CYS A 708 13.26 3.08 3.73
CA CYS A 708 12.12 3.59 4.49
C CYS A 708 11.79 5.05 4.15
N TYR A 709 10.50 5.40 4.21
CA TYR A 709 10.00 6.73 3.84
C TYR A 709 10.71 7.89 4.56
N PRO A 710 10.98 7.82 5.89
CA PRO A 710 11.72 8.91 6.55
C PRO A 710 13.12 9.18 5.99
N ALA A 711 13.78 8.14 5.47
CA ALA A 711 15.08 8.31 4.81
C ALA A 711 14.95 8.93 3.41
N LYS A 712 13.90 8.60 2.67
CA LYS A 712 13.61 9.25 1.37
C LYS A 712 13.44 10.77 1.52
N LEU A 713 12.82 11.22 2.60
CA LEU A 713 12.64 12.65 2.89
C LEU A 713 13.97 13.39 3.04
N MET A 714 15.05 12.74 3.50
CA MET A 714 16.35 13.37 3.68
C MET A 714 16.91 13.97 2.41
N HIS A 715 16.66 13.36 1.25
CA HIS A 715 17.05 13.90 -0.05
C HIS A 715 16.44 15.29 -0.30
N GLY A 716 15.14 15.42 0.00
CA GLY A 716 14.45 16.70 -0.12
C GLY A 716 14.89 17.75 0.90
N HIS A 717 15.16 17.34 2.15
CA HIS A 717 15.68 18.23 3.19
C HIS A 717 17.05 18.80 2.80
N ILE A 718 17.94 17.98 2.27
CA ILE A 718 19.25 18.44 1.76
C ILE A 718 19.06 19.37 0.55
N LYS A 719 18.22 19.00 -0.42
CA LYS A 719 17.95 19.84 -1.58
C LYS A 719 17.40 21.20 -1.18
N TRP A 720 16.47 21.24 -0.24
CA TRP A 720 15.91 22.50 0.28
C TRP A 720 17.00 23.39 0.89
N LEU A 721 17.92 22.84 1.70
CA LEU A 721 19.02 23.61 2.29
C LEU A 721 19.96 24.19 1.23
N LEU A 722 20.26 23.40 0.18
CA LEU A 722 21.05 23.85 -0.97
C LEU A 722 20.36 24.99 -1.74
N ASP A 723 19.05 24.89 -1.92
CA ASP A 723 18.23 25.89 -2.63
C ASP A 723 18.10 27.21 -1.81
N GLN A 724 18.31 27.17 -0.49
CA GLN A 724 18.47 28.37 0.35
C GLN A 724 19.86 29.03 0.19
N GLY A 725 20.75 28.46 -0.58
CA GLY A 725 22.10 29.00 -0.78
C GLY A 725 23.04 28.83 0.41
N LEU A 726 22.83 27.76 1.22
CA LEU A 726 23.70 27.49 2.38
C LEU A 726 24.99 26.81 1.93
N ASP A 727 26.13 27.41 2.26
CA ASP A 727 27.46 26.90 1.93
C ASP A 727 27.94 25.76 2.85
N HIS A 728 27.30 25.58 4.02
CA HIS A 728 27.68 24.62 5.03
C HIS A 728 26.48 23.83 5.51
N ILE A 729 26.52 22.51 5.42
CA ILE A 729 25.47 21.59 5.84
C ILE A 729 26.05 20.56 6.81
N PHE A 730 25.46 20.41 7.99
CA PHE A 730 25.86 19.50 9.03
C PHE A 730 24.87 18.35 9.18
N TYR A 731 25.31 17.16 8.81
CA TYR A 731 24.52 15.93 8.98
C TYR A 731 25.47 14.73 9.22
N PRO A 732 25.85 14.42 10.48
CA PRO A 732 26.82 13.39 10.77
C PRO A 732 26.27 11.98 10.65
N CYS A 733 27.14 11.02 10.34
CA CYS A 733 26.88 9.58 10.46
C CYS A 733 26.84 9.17 11.93
N MET A 734 25.67 8.82 12.44
CA MET A 734 25.45 8.52 13.85
C MET A 734 25.41 7.03 14.13
N THR A 735 26.56 6.38 14.34
CA THR A 735 26.63 4.94 14.60
C THR A 735 26.19 4.58 16.01
N TYR A 736 26.59 5.38 17.00
CA TYR A 736 26.24 5.20 18.41
C TYR A 736 25.45 6.40 18.93
N ASN A 737 24.41 6.11 19.68
CA ASN A 737 23.58 7.12 20.33
C ASN A 737 23.90 7.24 21.84
N ILE A 738 23.06 7.96 22.55
CA ILE A 738 23.10 8.06 24.03
C ILE A 738 22.67 6.70 24.61
N SER A 739 23.26 6.33 25.74
CA SER A 739 22.89 5.10 26.43
C SER A 739 21.49 5.20 27.01
N GLU A 740 20.64 4.27 26.60
CA GLU A 740 19.33 4.04 27.20
C GLU A 740 19.39 2.91 28.21
N GLN A 741 18.46 2.92 29.16
CA GLN A 741 18.35 1.87 30.13
C GLN A 741 18.06 0.51 29.49
N GLY A 742 18.82 -0.52 29.88
CA GLY A 742 18.62 -1.88 29.37
C GLY A 742 19.20 -2.17 27.97
N THR A 743 20.04 -1.27 27.41
CA THR A 743 20.78 -1.57 26.18
C THR A 743 22.17 -2.14 26.47
N GLU A 744 22.50 -3.24 25.79
CA GLU A 744 23.84 -3.83 25.74
C GLU A 744 24.80 -2.95 24.92
N ASN A 745 24.32 -2.45 23.79
CA ASN A 745 24.96 -1.50 22.89
C ASN A 745 24.00 -0.35 22.59
N CYS A 746 24.51 0.79 22.16
CA CYS A 746 23.69 1.97 21.86
C CYS A 746 23.70 2.28 20.37
N TYR A 747 23.47 1.25 19.54
CA TYR A 747 23.45 1.41 18.09
C TYR A 747 22.22 2.19 17.62
N ASN A 748 22.41 2.97 16.56
CA ASN A 748 21.34 3.38 15.69
C ASN A 748 21.11 2.34 14.58
N CYS A 749 19.94 2.36 13.96
CA CYS A 749 19.71 1.51 12.77
C CYS A 749 20.70 1.87 11.64
N PRO A 750 21.02 0.95 10.71
CA PRO A 750 21.97 1.22 9.64
C PRO A 750 21.63 2.45 8.79
N VAL A 751 20.33 2.73 8.58
CA VAL A 751 19.90 3.93 7.82
C VAL A 751 20.31 5.20 8.57
N VAL A 752 19.98 5.33 9.84
CA VAL A 752 20.38 6.49 10.66
C VAL A 752 21.91 6.62 10.73
N ALA A 753 22.60 5.48 10.84
CA ALA A 753 24.06 5.45 11.00
C ALA A 753 24.82 5.90 9.74
N TYR A 754 24.34 5.56 8.54
CA TYR A 754 25.12 5.69 7.30
C TYR A 754 24.44 6.50 6.20
N TYR A 755 23.25 7.03 6.38
CA TYR A 755 22.52 7.73 5.33
C TYR A 755 23.19 8.99 4.79
N PRO A 756 23.98 9.76 5.60
CA PRO A 756 24.79 10.85 5.06
C PRO A 756 25.75 10.43 3.95
N GLU A 757 26.34 9.23 4.02
CA GLU A 757 27.18 8.67 2.94
C GLU A 757 26.35 8.41 1.67
N VAL A 758 25.14 7.88 1.82
CA VAL A 758 24.24 7.63 0.70
C VAL A 758 23.87 8.94 -0.01
N LEU A 759 23.56 9.99 0.75
CA LEU A 759 23.27 11.32 0.21
C LEU A 759 24.48 11.89 -0.52
N HIS A 760 25.67 11.81 0.10
CA HIS A 760 26.92 12.31 -0.51
C HIS A 760 27.23 11.57 -1.83
N ALA A 761 27.01 10.27 -1.89
CA ALA A 761 27.26 9.46 -3.09
C ALA A 761 26.26 9.70 -4.23
N ASN A 762 24.99 10.06 -3.90
CA ASN A 762 23.91 10.12 -4.88
C ASN A 762 23.45 11.54 -5.23
N MET A 763 23.78 12.55 -4.44
CA MET A 763 23.40 13.95 -4.69
C MET A 763 24.61 14.76 -5.18
N ARG A 764 24.78 14.86 -6.49
CA ARG A 764 25.88 15.64 -7.11
C ARG A 764 25.87 17.12 -6.67
N GLU A 765 24.71 17.68 -6.40
CA GLU A 765 24.57 19.07 -5.97
C GLU A 765 25.22 19.39 -4.62
N LEU A 766 25.46 18.37 -3.77
CA LEU A 766 26.20 18.53 -2.52
C LEU A 766 27.63 19.02 -2.70
N THR A 767 28.21 18.86 -3.89
CA THR A 767 29.53 19.46 -4.21
C THR A 767 29.53 20.99 -4.21
N LYS A 768 28.35 21.63 -4.20
CA LYS A 768 28.21 23.11 -4.12
C LYS A 768 28.35 23.64 -2.68
N ALA A 769 28.30 22.76 -1.67
CA ALA A 769 28.39 23.11 -0.27
C ALA A 769 29.43 22.25 0.46
N THR A 770 29.95 22.73 1.58
CA THR A 770 30.74 21.90 2.47
C THR A 770 29.81 21.04 3.30
N PHE A 771 29.85 19.71 3.07
CA PHE A 771 29.01 18.73 3.77
C PHE A 771 29.75 18.06 4.92
N PHE A 772 29.36 18.33 6.16
CA PHE A 772 29.94 17.78 7.37
C PHE A 772 29.23 16.50 7.77
N PHE A 773 29.78 15.32 7.42
CA PHE A 773 29.14 14.02 7.60
C PHE A 773 30.01 12.93 8.23
N ALA A 774 31.02 13.32 9.03
CA ALA A 774 31.88 12.36 9.71
C ALA A 774 31.12 11.40 10.65
N TYR A 775 31.74 10.25 10.93
CA TYR A 775 31.21 9.26 11.88
C TYR A 775 31.36 9.75 13.31
N LEU A 776 30.26 10.06 13.95
CA LEU A 776 30.17 10.55 15.32
C LEU A 776 29.38 9.57 16.20
N GLY A 777 29.68 9.55 17.48
CA GLY A 777 28.93 8.80 18.48
C GLY A 777 28.82 9.58 19.76
N LEU A 778 27.68 9.53 20.43
CA LEU A 778 27.43 10.29 21.68
C LEU A 778 27.84 9.56 22.97
N LEU A 779 28.12 8.26 22.86
CA LEU A 779 28.44 7.42 24.02
C LEU A 779 29.74 7.84 24.73
N HIS A 780 30.78 8.25 23.95
CA HIS A 780 32.10 8.60 24.49
C HIS A 780 32.47 10.04 24.17
N LYS A 781 32.24 10.95 25.14
CA LYS A 781 32.48 12.40 25.02
C LYS A 781 33.89 12.78 24.54
N LYS A 782 34.95 12.06 24.98
CA LYS A 782 36.33 12.35 24.55
C LYS A 782 36.54 12.04 23.06
N ILE A 783 35.99 10.92 22.57
CA ILE A 783 36.08 10.53 21.16
C ILE A 783 35.26 11.50 20.31
N LEU A 784 34.08 11.90 20.81
CA LEU A 784 33.24 12.88 20.11
C LEU A 784 33.99 14.23 19.92
N VAL A 785 34.64 14.76 20.95
CA VAL A 785 35.41 16.01 20.88
C VAL A 785 36.54 15.86 19.83
N GLN A 786 37.25 14.73 19.84
CA GLN A 786 38.33 14.49 18.88
C GLN A 786 37.81 14.44 17.45
N LYS A 787 36.70 13.71 17.19
CA LYS A 787 36.11 13.57 15.87
C LYS A 787 35.50 14.89 15.36
N LEU A 788 34.86 15.65 16.22
CA LEU A 788 34.37 17.00 15.89
C LEU A 788 35.53 17.94 15.51
N TYR A 789 36.64 17.85 16.21
CA TYR A 789 37.84 18.64 15.89
C TYR A 789 38.38 18.25 14.50
N GLU A 790 38.54 16.95 14.23
CA GLU A 790 39.02 16.46 12.94
C GLU A 790 38.13 16.92 11.79
N MET A 791 36.82 17.00 12.01
CA MET A 791 35.84 17.38 10.98
C MET A 791 35.76 18.90 10.76
N LEU A 792 35.73 19.70 11.82
CA LEU A 792 35.47 21.14 11.73
C LEU A 792 36.73 21.98 11.54
N HIS A 793 37.87 21.59 12.17
CA HIS A 793 39.10 22.37 12.17
C HIS A 793 39.69 22.68 10.76
N PRO A 794 39.60 21.80 9.76
CA PRO A 794 40.03 22.11 8.40
C PRO A 794 39.32 23.31 7.79
N SER A 795 38.03 23.49 8.05
CA SER A 795 37.21 24.61 7.58
C SER A 795 37.24 25.82 8.53
N TYR A 796 37.48 25.58 9.82
CA TYR A 796 37.47 26.57 10.92
C TYR A 796 38.70 26.40 11.80
N PRO A 797 39.89 26.89 11.35
CA PRO A 797 41.16 26.69 12.10
C PRO A 797 41.23 27.33 13.47
N ASP A 798 40.35 28.26 13.76
CA ASP A 798 40.23 28.94 15.06
C ASP A 798 39.51 28.07 16.13
N ILE A 799 38.80 27.00 15.72
CA ILE A 799 38.16 26.08 16.66
C ILE A 799 39.21 25.24 17.37
N THR A 800 39.23 25.31 18.71
CA THR A 800 40.14 24.53 19.56
C THR A 800 39.43 23.33 20.20
N LYS A 801 40.22 22.29 20.58
CA LYS A 801 39.71 21.16 21.36
C LYS A 801 39.11 21.56 22.70
N GLY A 802 39.64 22.61 23.30
CA GLY A 802 39.16 23.17 24.57
C GLY A 802 37.79 23.80 24.44
N GLU A 803 37.57 24.56 23.36
CA GLU A 803 36.28 25.13 23.03
C GLU A 803 35.25 24.03 22.69
N LEU A 804 35.61 23.03 21.89
CA LEU A 804 34.76 21.89 21.57
C LEU A 804 34.34 21.09 22.82
N LYS A 805 35.26 20.93 23.80
CA LYS A 805 34.92 20.26 25.05
C LYS A 805 33.83 21.01 25.83
N LYS A 806 33.88 22.34 25.83
CA LYS A 806 32.85 23.21 26.48
C LYS A 806 31.55 23.14 25.67
N ALA A 807 31.62 23.22 24.33
CA ALA A 807 30.47 23.13 23.44
C ALA A 807 29.72 21.79 23.55
N VAL A 808 30.45 20.67 23.63
CA VAL A 808 29.87 19.34 23.87
C VAL A 808 29.20 19.27 25.25
N GLY A 809 29.81 19.89 26.27
CA GLY A 809 29.18 20.00 27.62
C GLY A 809 27.85 20.75 27.58
N ALA A 810 27.83 21.92 26.93
CA ALA A 810 26.61 22.72 26.71
C ALA A 810 25.55 21.98 25.89
N ALA A 811 25.97 21.25 24.88
CA ALA A 811 25.07 20.43 24.04
C ALA A 811 24.35 19.35 24.86
N PHE A 812 25.05 18.61 25.70
CA PHE A 812 24.41 17.61 26.58
C PHE A 812 23.45 18.26 27.58
N THR A 813 23.81 19.44 28.12
CA THR A 813 22.90 20.19 29.03
C THR A 813 21.60 20.56 28.27
N ALA A 814 21.70 21.08 27.05
CA ALA A 814 20.54 21.43 26.23
C ALA A 814 19.68 20.21 25.90
N TYR A 815 20.31 19.09 25.57
CA TYR A 815 19.63 17.84 25.27
C TYR A 815 18.83 17.32 26.47
N TYR A 816 19.45 17.19 27.63
CA TYR A 816 18.77 16.69 28.83
C TYR A 816 17.67 17.64 29.32
N ALA A 817 17.86 18.95 29.18
CA ALA A 817 16.84 19.93 29.53
C ALA A 817 15.61 19.81 28.63
N PHE A 818 15.79 19.45 27.34
CA PHE A 818 14.70 19.14 26.41
C PHE A 818 13.98 17.86 26.83
N GLU A 819 14.70 16.77 27.07
CA GLU A 819 14.13 15.49 27.52
C GLU A 819 13.30 15.63 28.80
N ASP A 820 13.81 16.40 29.78
CA ASP A 820 13.10 16.64 31.04
C ASP A 820 11.79 17.40 30.82
N GLN A 821 11.76 18.38 29.90
CA GLN A 821 10.54 19.08 29.53
C GLN A 821 9.52 18.14 28.84
N VAL A 822 9.98 17.20 27.98
CA VAL A 822 9.11 16.20 27.35
C VAL A 822 8.47 15.31 28.41
N LYS A 823 9.24 14.81 29.37
CA LYS A 823 8.76 13.97 30.49
C LYS A 823 7.76 14.73 31.37
N GLU A 824 8.07 15.98 31.73
CA GLU A 824 7.16 16.81 32.50
C GLU A 824 5.82 17.05 31.82
N ARG A 825 5.84 17.40 30.53
CA ARG A 825 4.62 17.57 29.72
C ARG A 825 3.83 16.26 29.60
N GLY A 826 4.53 15.12 29.39
CA GLY A 826 3.91 13.81 29.36
C GLY A 826 3.16 13.47 30.65
N GLN A 827 3.80 13.70 31.83
CA GLN A 827 3.16 13.47 33.12
C GLN A 827 1.96 14.40 33.37
N LYS A 828 2.01 15.66 32.91
CA LYS A 828 0.86 16.57 32.95
C LYS A 828 -0.31 16.05 32.13
N ILE A 829 -0.05 15.56 30.90
CA ILE A 829 -1.08 14.99 30.04
C ILE A 829 -1.70 13.75 30.68
N ILE A 830 -0.89 12.82 31.21
CA ILE A 830 -1.37 11.63 31.92
C ILE A 830 -2.28 12.01 33.09
N SER A 831 -1.83 12.95 33.94
CA SER A 831 -2.61 13.41 35.10
C SER A 831 -3.93 14.08 34.69
N LEU A 832 -3.90 14.90 33.65
CA LEU A 832 -5.09 15.59 33.13
C LEU A 832 -6.08 14.60 32.49
N ALA A 833 -5.58 13.61 31.74
CA ALA A 833 -6.39 12.56 31.14
C ALA A 833 -7.10 11.71 32.18
N ARG A 834 -6.39 11.31 33.24
CA ARG A 834 -6.95 10.57 34.38
C ARG A 834 -8.03 11.39 35.11
N ALA A 835 -7.79 12.67 35.32
CA ALA A 835 -8.79 13.57 35.93
C ALA A 835 -10.04 13.76 35.05
N GLN A 836 -9.92 13.62 33.73
CA GLN A 836 -11.02 13.72 32.76
C GLN A 836 -11.61 12.36 32.39
N HIS A 837 -11.15 11.26 32.98
CA HIS A 837 -11.55 9.89 32.65
C HIS A 837 -11.40 9.55 31.17
N LYS A 838 -10.36 10.08 30.53
CA LYS A 838 -10.03 9.81 29.13
C LYS A 838 -9.02 8.68 29.02
N PRO A 839 -9.18 7.77 28.03
CA PRO A 839 -8.16 6.76 27.77
C PRO A 839 -6.86 7.42 27.30
N ILE A 840 -5.76 6.77 27.63
CA ILE A 840 -4.41 7.25 27.32
C ILE A 840 -3.78 6.32 26.31
N VAL A 841 -3.38 6.87 25.16
CA VAL A 841 -2.63 6.15 24.14
C VAL A 841 -1.16 6.52 24.23
N VAL A 842 -0.32 5.51 24.40
CA VAL A 842 1.12 5.60 24.18
C VAL A 842 1.37 5.36 22.69
N LEU A 843 1.56 6.45 21.92
CA LEU A 843 1.93 6.36 20.51
C LEU A 843 3.43 6.17 20.43
N ALA A 844 3.85 4.93 20.26
CA ALA A 844 5.25 4.54 20.33
C ALA A 844 5.87 4.45 18.93
N GLY A 845 7.07 4.98 18.75
CA GLY A 845 7.72 5.02 17.46
C GLY A 845 9.18 5.42 17.51
N ARG A 846 9.61 6.12 16.48
CA ARG A 846 10.95 6.68 16.36
C ARG A 846 10.88 8.20 16.51
N PRO A 847 11.98 8.89 16.79
CA PRO A 847 11.98 10.34 17.00
C PRO A 847 11.35 11.14 15.85
N TYR A 848 11.52 10.69 14.62
CA TYR A 848 10.97 11.34 13.43
C TYR A 848 9.45 11.18 13.27
N HIS A 849 8.82 10.31 14.04
CA HIS A 849 7.36 10.13 14.00
C HIS A 849 6.59 11.31 14.60
N ILE A 850 7.26 12.26 15.23
CA ILE A 850 6.60 13.51 15.68
C ILE A 850 6.26 14.45 14.50
N ASP A 851 6.92 14.29 13.34
CA ASP A 851 6.56 15.07 12.16
C ASP A 851 5.20 14.63 11.62
N PRO A 852 4.22 15.55 11.52
CA PRO A 852 2.90 15.22 10.98
C PRO A 852 2.92 14.70 9.55
N LYS A 853 3.96 15.00 8.78
CA LYS A 853 4.11 14.49 7.43
C LYS A 853 4.58 13.04 7.42
N VAL A 854 5.38 12.65 8.42
CA VAL A 854 5.84 11.27 8.61
C VAL A 854 4.75 10.41 9.23
N ASN A 855 4.10 10.89 10.30
CA ASN A 855 3.05 10.15 11.00
C ASN A 855 1.65 10.31 10.36
N HIS A 856 1.54 11.02 9.23
CA HIS A 856 0.28 11.30 8.53
C HIS A 856 -0.82 11.94 9.40
N SER A 857 -0.45 12.63 10.48
CA SER A 857 -1.36 13.19 11.50
C SER A 857 -2.18 12.14 12.28
N ILE A 858 -1.67 10.93 12.43
CA ILE A 858 -2.25 9.87 13.28
C ILE A 858 -2.38 10.35 14.71
N ASP A 859 -1.44 11.16 15.20
CA ASP A 859 -1.49 11.81 16.51
C ASP A 859 -2.80 12.60 16.70
N ARG A 860 -3.22 13.39 15.70
CA ARG A 860 -4.48 14.12 15.74
C ARG A 860 -5.70 13.23 15.57
N LEU A 861 -5.60 12.20 14.75
CA LEU A 861 -6.68 11.24 14.58
C LEU A 861 -7.03 10.59 15.93
N ILE A 862 -6.03 10.17 16.71
CA ILE A 862 -6.22 9.58 18.05
C ILE A 862 -6.87 10.59 19.00
N THR A 863 -6.37 11.83 19.06
CA THR A 863 -6.91 12.84 19.98
C THR A 863 -8.30 13.34 19.56
N THR A 864 -8.62 13.40 18.28
CA THR A 864 -9.97 13.71 17.78
C THR A 864 -10.99 12.63 18.17
N MET A 865 -10.55 11.38 18.29
CA MET A 865 -11.37 10.27 18.82
C MET A 865 -11.51 10.30 20.35
N GLY A 866 -11.02 11.33 21.05
CA GLY A 866 -11.24 11.57 22.48
C GLY A 866 -10.16 11.05 23.42
N ALA A 867 -9.11 10.36 22.93
CA ALA A 867 -8.02 9.87 23.76
C ALA A 867 -6.95 10.95 24.01
N ALA A 868 -6.24 10.86 25.15
CA ALA A 868 -4.99 11.57 25.37
C ALA A 868 -3.83 10.80 24.75
N LEU A 869 -2.80 11.51 24.28
CA LEU A 869 -1.67 10.94 23.60
C LEU A 869 -0.36 11.34 24.23
N VAL A 870 0.45 10.33 24.57
CA VAL A 870 1.84 10.49 25.04
C VAL A 870 2.78 9.67 24.16
N SER A 871 4.07 10.00 24.16
CA SER A 871 5.11 9.27 23.42
C SER A 871 5.86 8.28 24.34
N GLU A 872 6.58 7.34 23.73
CA GLU A 872 7.35 6.30 24.41
C GLU A 872 8.42 6.88 25.37
N ASP A 873 9.08 7.98 24.99
CA ASP A 873 10.11 8.64 25.78
C ASP A 873 9.58 9.34 27.05
N ALA A 874 8.29 9.66 27.08
CA ALA A 874 7.66 10.21 28.27
C ALA A 874 7.39 9.17 29.37
N VAL A 875 7.36 7.87 29.03
CA VAL A 875 7.00 6.78 29.94
C VAL A 875 8.11 5.75 30.15
N SER A 876 9.02 5.59 29.19
CA SER A 876 10.06 4.56 29.22
C SER A 876 10.98 4.62 30.46
N SER A 877 11.24 5.82 30.97
CA SER A 877 12.10 6.03 32.17
C SER A 877 11.51 5.52 33.47
N HIS A 878 10.24 5.13 33.50
CA HIS A 878 9.59 4.53 34.69
C HIS A 878 9.87 3.04 34.84
N VAL A 879 10.38 2.38 33.79
CA VAL A 879 10.73 0.96 33.81
C VAL A 879 12.22 0.83 34.10
N THR A 880 12.60 0.02 35.12
CA THR A 880 14.02 -0.16 35.45
C THR A 880 14.70 -1.10 34.43
N PRO A 881 16.03 -0.97 34.22
CA PRO A 881 16.80 -1.89 33.38
C PRO A 881 16.64 -3.35 33.78
N LYS A 882 16.52 -3.62 35.06
CA LYS A 882 16.36 -4.96 35.60
C LYS A 882 15.00 -5.55 35.22
N ASP A 883 13.92 -4.78 35.37
CA ASP A 883 12.56 -5.24 35.03
C ASP A 883 12.44 -5.47 33.55
N LEU A 884 13.08 -4.65 32.72
CA LEU A 884 13.10 -4.83 31.27
C LEU A 884 13.92 -6.06 30.86
N SER A 885 15.12 -6.26 31.40
CA SER A 885 16.02 -7.34 30.99
C SER A 885 15.50 -8.74 31.31
N THR A 886 14.63 -8.89 32.32
CA THR A 886 14.00 -10.18 32.66
C THR A 886 12.90 -10.58 31.65
N ASP A 887 12.33 -9.63 30.94
CA ASP A 887 11.22 -9.87 30.01
C ASP A 887 11.67 -10.05 28.56
N LEU A 888 12.84 -9.54 28.17
CA LEU A 888 13.30 -9.59 26.79
C LEU A 888 13.80 -10.98 26.38
N GLN A 889 13.31 -11.48 25.25
CA GLN A 889 13.80 -12.70 24.61
C GLN A 889 14.89 -12.43 23.56
N VAL A 890 15.11 -11.17 23.20
CA VAL A 890 16.08 -10.74 22.21
C VAL A 890 17.19 -9.92 22.86
N LEU A 891 18.42 -10.02 22.31
CA LEU A 891 19.52 -9.18 22.74
C LEU A 891 19.23 -7.72 22.36
N ASN A 892 19.18 -6.84 23.36
CA ASN A 892 18.83 -5.43 23.17
C ASN A 892 20.06 -4.60 22.80
N GLN A 893 20.24 -4.30 21.52
CA GLN A 893 21.44 -3.61 20.99
C GLN A 893 21.19 -2.16 20.56
N TRP A 894 19.92 -1.77 20.39
CA TRP A 894 19.57 -0.48 19.77
C TRP A 894 18.91 0.47 20.77
N THR A 895 19.30 1.71 20.75
CA THR A 895 18.81 2.74 21.69
C THR A 895 17.28 2.88 21.64
N TYR A 896 16.72 3.09 20.45
CA TYR A 896 15.28 3.35 20.34
C TYR A 896 14.40 2.11 20.58
N HIS A 897 14.92 0.91 20.34
CA HIS A 897 14.20 -0.34 20.66
C HIS A 897 13.97 -0.47 22.16
N SER A 898 14.98 -0.11 22.97
CA SER A 898 14.88 -0.13 24.43
C SER A 898 13.71 0.68 24.94
N ARG A 899 13.49 1.88 24.37
CA ARG A 899 12.36 2.74 24.74
C ARG A 899 11.02 2.10 24.41
N LEU A 900 10.92 1.45 23.25
CA LEU A 900 9.68 0.80 22.83
C LEU A 900 9.34 -0.38 23.73
N TYR A 901 10.31 -1.20 24.08
CA TYR A 901 10.11 -2.31 25.02
C TYR A 901 9.73 -1.81 26.42
N ALA A 902 10.40 -0.78 26.92
CA ALA A 902 10.07 -0.18 28.19
C ALA A 902 8.66 0.45 28.18
N ALA A 903 8.27 1.11 27.11
CA ALA A 903 6.91 1.65 26.95
C ALA A 903 5.86 0.53 26.92
N ALA A 904 6.12 -0.59 26.20
CA ALA A 904 5.25 -1.75 26.20
C ALA A 904 5.08 -2.33 27.61
N LYS A 905 6.18 -2.51 28.34
CA LYS A 905 6.17 -2.97 29.73
C LYS A 905 5.38 -2.03 30.63
N TYR A 906 5.61 -0.72 30.53
CA TYR A 906 4.88 0.29 31.30
C TYR A 906 3.36 0.22 31.08
N VAL A 907 2.93 -0.01 29.84
CA VAL A 907 1.51 -0.17 29.51
C VAL A 907 0.91 -1.41 30.15
N THR A 908 1.66 -2.52 30.30
CA THR A 908 1.15 -3.72 30.99
C THR A 908 0.77 -3.45 32.45
N GLU A 909 1.48 -2.53 33.09
CA GLU A 909 1.30 -2.15 34.51
C GLU A 909 0.25 -1.04 34.72
N ASN A 910 -0.23 -0.41 33.62
CA ASN A 910 -1.19 0.71 33.67
C ASN A 910 -2.46 0.36 32.86
N PRO A 911 -3.54 -0.11 33.51
CA PRO A 911 -4.75 -0.60 32.82
C PRO A 911 -5.47 0.46 31.99
N ASP A 912 -5.33 1.73 32.32
CA ASP A 912 -5.90 2.91 31.64
C ASP A 912 -5.12 3.34 30.41
N MET A 913 -4.02 2.63 30.10
CA MET A 913 -3.14 2.94 28.95
C MET A 913 -3.19 1.86 27.89
N HIS A 914 -3.05 2.28 26.63
CA HIS A 914 -3.02 1.41 25.45
C HIS A 914 -1.87 1.81 24.55
N MET A 915 -1.17 0.83 23.95
CA MET A 915 -0.05 1.10 23.05
C MET A 915 -0.46 0.98 21.60
N ILE A 916 -0.12 1.99 20.82
CA ILE A 916 -0.13 1.96 19.35
C ILE A 916 1.30 2.15 18.87
N GLN A 917 1.84 1.19 18.12
CA GLN A 917 3.18 1.27 17.58
C GLN A 917 3.18 1.71 16.12
N LEU A 918 3.91 2.78 15.82
CA LEU A 918 4.19 3.22 14.46
C LEU A 918 5.42 2.47 13.93
N VAL A 919 5.28 1.83 12.77
CA VAL A 919 6.35 1.09 12.12
C VAL A 919 6.50 1.52 10.67
N SER A 920 7.74 1.61 10.18
CA SER A 920 8.01 1.94 8.79
C SER A 920 7.95 0.69 7.91
N PHE A 921 7.29 0.81 6.76
CA PHE A 921 7.27 -0.28 5.79
C PHE A 921 8.69 -0.66 5.33
N GLY A 922 8.97 -1.96 5.25
CA GLY A 922 10.29 -2.47 4.86
C GLY A 922 11.41 -2.32 5.88
N CYS A 923 11.13 -1.83 7.09
CA CYS A 923 12.12 -1.69 8.16
C CYS A 923 12.36 -3.01 8.88
N GLY A 924 13.54 -3.64 8.67
CA GLY A 924 13.93 -4.87 9.36
C GLY A 924 14.07 -4.71 10.87
N CYS A 925 14.49 -3.54 11.34
CA CYS A 925 14.56 -3.24 12.78
C CYS A 925 13.16 -3.18 13.41
N ASP A 926 12.17 -2.59 12.71
CA ASP A 926 10.79 -2.54 13.22
C ASP A 926 10.14 -3.91 13.24
N ALA A 927 10.51 -4.82 12.33
CA ALA A 927 10.01 -6.20 12.33
C ALA A 927 10.35 -6.91 13.65
N ILE A 928 11.60 -6.79 14.12
CA ILE A 928 12.04 -7.36 15.40
C ILE A 928 11.34 -6.66 16.58
N THR A 929 11.30 -5.32 16.56
CA THR A 929 10.72 -4.53 17.66
C THR A 929 9.22 -4.78 17.81
N ALA A 930 8.49 -4.90 16.68
CA ALA A 930 7.07 -5.13 16.69
C ALA A 930 6.70 -6.49 17.29
N ASP A 931 7.46 -7.53 16.95
CA ASP A 931 7.21 -8.89 17.47
C ASP A 931 7.48 -8.94 19.00
N GLU A 932 8.54 -8.31 19.48
CA GLU A 932 8.85 -8.28 20.90
C GLU A 932 7.87 -7.41 21.71
N CYS A 933 7.49 -6.22 21.22
CA CYS A 933 6.46 -5.40 21.85
C CYS A 933 5.10 -6.12 21.91
N ARG A 934 4.74 -6.84 20.83
CA ARG A 934 3.53 -7.65 20.79
C ARG A 934 3.58 -8.72 21.87
N ARG A 935 4.66 -9.49 21.96
CA ARG A 935 4.82 -10.53 22.96
C ARG A 935 4.68 -9.98 24.39
N ILE A 936 5.37 -8.88 24.72
CA ILE A 936 5.29 -8.25 26.05
C ILE A 936 3.83 -7.88 26.38
N LEU A 937 3.08 -7.31 25.45
CA LEU A 937 1.70 -6.91 25.68
C LEU A 937 0.75 -8.10 25.76
N GLU A 938 0.81 -9.04 24.82
CA GLU A 938 -0.12 -10.18 24.73
C GLU A 938 0.06 -11.16 25.89
N GLU A 939 1.28 -11.42 26.37
CA GLU A 939 1.53 -12.25 27.56
C GLU A 939 0.89 -11.67 28.84
N HIS A 940 0.59 -10.36 28.83
CA HIS A 940 -0.09 -9.69 29.94
C HIS A 940 -1.57 -9.35 29.64
N GLY A 941 -2.15 -10.01 28.62
CA GLY A 941 -3.57 -9.82 28.23
C GLY A 941 -3.87 -8.41 27.68
N ARG A 942 -2.90 -7.73 27.07
CA ARG A 942 -3.06 -6.39 26.49
C ARG A 942 -3.08 -6.47 24.97
N ILE A 943 -3.96 -5.68 24.33
CA ILE A 943 -4.08 -5.65 22.86
C ILE A 943 -2.88 -4.90 22.28
N TYR A 944 -2.18 -5.54 21.34
CA TYR A 944 -1.14 -4.89 20.55
C TYR A 944 -1.72 -4.31 19.26
N THR A 945 -1.50 -3.02 19.02
CA THR A 945 -1.94 -2.34 17.80
C THR A 945 -0.75 -1.75 17.05
N GLN A 946 -0.60 -2.16 15.78
CA GLN A 946 0.47 -1.68 14.90
C GLN A 946 -0.12 -0.87 13.75
N ILE A 947 0.45 0.30 13.47
CA ILE A 947 0.12 1.12 12.32
C ILE A 947 1.37 1.27 11.45
N LYS A 948 1.27 0.84 10.20
CA LYS A 948 2.33 0.97 9.21
C LYS A 948 2.33 2.37 8.61
N ILE A 949 3.49 3.00 8.58
CA ILE A 949 3.73 4.29 7.97
C ILE A 949 4.53 4.10 6.69
N ASP A 950 4.13 4.84 5.67
CA ASP A 950 4.76 4.84 4.36
C ASP A 950 4.68 6.23 3.73
N ASP A 951 5.09 6.38 2.46
CA ASP A 951 4.87 7.58 1.64
C ASP A 951 3.38 7.86 1.31
N ILE A 952 2.50 7.00 1.75
CA ILE A 952 1.05 7.05 1.54
C ILE A 952 0.35 7.94 2.56
N ASP A 953 -0.57 8.77 2.07
CA ASP A 953 -1.36 9.72 2.87
C ASP A 953 -2.74 9.18 3.32
N ASN A 954 -3.03 7.88 3.13
CA ASN A 954 -4.35 7.32 3.40
C ASN A 954 -4.50 6.86 4.86
N LEU A 955 -5.36 7.54 5.60
CA LEU A 955 -5.66 7.25 7.00
C LEU A 955 -6.79 6.24 7.22
N GLY A 956 -7.40 5.70 6.17
CA GLY A 956 -8.56 4.79 6.30
C GLY A 956 -8.24 3.56 7.15
N ALA A 957 -7.16 2.86 6.79
CA ALA A 957 -6.68 1.70 7.52
C ALA A 957 -6.28 2.03 8.97
N ALA A 958 -5.58 3.15 9.17
CA ALA A 958 -5.20 3.62 10.51
C ALA A 958 -6.45 3.92 11.37
N LYS A 959 -7.47 4.58 10.78
CA LYS A 959 -8.73 4.87 11.47
C LYS A 959 -9.45 3.59 11.92
N ILE A 960 -9.52 2.59 11.05
CA ILE A 960 -10.13 1.29 11.37
C ILE A 960 -9.39 0.62 12.53
N ARG A 961 -8.05 0.55 12.49
CA ARG A 961 -7.24 -0.07 13.54
C ARG A 961 -7.40 0.62 14.89
N ILE A 962 -7.39 1.95 14.93
CA ILE A 962 -7.58 2.73 16.14
C ILE A 962 -8.99 2.52 16.72
N ARG A 963 -10.03 2.58 15.87
CA ARG A 963 -11.41 2.31 16.27
C ARG A 963 -11.59 0.88 16.77
N SER A 964 -10.97 -0.10 16.14
CA SER A 964 -11.00 -1.50 16.56
C SER A 964 -10.35 -1.69 17.94
N LEU A 965 -9.20 -1.04 18.18
CA LEU A 965 -8.59 -1.03 19.52
C LEU A 965 -9.54 -0.43 20.56
N PHE A 966 -10.12 0.72 20.27
CA PHE A 966 -11.01 1.40 21.23
C PHE A 966 -12.28 0.62 21.52
N SER A 967 -12.86 -0.04 20.51
CA SER A 967 -14.01 -0.89 20.66
C SER A 967 -13.69 -2.17 21.46
N ALA A 968 -12.59 -2.86 21.13
CA ALA A 968 -12.18 -4.09 21.80
C ALA A 968 -11.76 -3.85 23.27
N ALA A 969 -11.23 -2.69 23.57
CA ALA A 969 -10.88 -2.27 24.93
C ALA A 969 -12.05 -1.60 25.69
N ASN A 970 -13.24 -1.53 25.12
CA ASN A 970 -14.44 -0.89 25.69
C ASN A 970 -14.17 0.57 26.15
N LEU A 971 -13.36 1.32 25.42
CA LEU A 971 -12.89 2.65 25.83
C LEU A 971 -13.92 3.76 25.60
N PHE A 972 -14.79 3.61 24.60
CA PHE A 972 -15.80 4.59 24.22
C PHE A 972 -17.10 3.94 23.80
N ASP A 973 -18.20 4.63 24.12
CA ASP A 973 -19.46 4.46 23.40
C ASP A 973 -19.27 5.26 22.07
N LEU A 974 -18.80 4.58 21.02
CA LEU A 974 -18.45 5.20 19.73
C LEU A 974 -19.63 5.85 19.01
N ASP A 975 -20.82 5.78 19.58
CA ASP A 975 -22.07 6.26 18.99
C ASP A 975 -22.41 7.72 19.34
N ASN A 976 -21.63 8.36 20.21
CA ASN A 976 -21.90 9.73 20.68
C ASN A 976 -20.97 10.80 20.04
N ASN A 977 -20.12 10.43 19.07
CA ASN A 977 -19.27 11.42 18.37
C ASN A 977 -19.55 11.47 16.87
#